data_9dab314d4d42064abbe6e769a0e1baf6
#
_entry.id   9dab314d4d42064abbe6e769a0e1baf6
#
_cell.length_a   1.000
_cell.length_b   1.000
_cell.length_c   1.000
_cell.angle_alpha   90.00
_cell.angle_beta   90.00
_cell.angle_gamma   90.00
#
_symmetry.space_group_name_H-M   'P 1'
#
loop_
_entity.id
_entity.type
_entity.pdbx_description
1 polymer ?
#
loop_
_entity_poly.entity_id
_entity_poly.type
_entity_poly.pdbx_seq_one_letter_code
_entity_poly.pdbx_strand_id
1 'polypeptide(L)'
;MKTLYSFLILEFRRFFSRRNTVVFVLFLLLCLYFVQDGVSDYKEIFGNKEEFQEIEKANIKKFVNYTQYGIYGFRLMFIPSPLTAFFVNSGVTPELTAFVDSGVRLRLYHSILGKNLYAVNVNRSSFMDFSGVLLLFGSLFALFMGYHSFRRIEYIKYLSSLINYKKIYFLVVGVRIILIFILLLLIIGCALSLIKLNHMSLSNTEYVHLLVYTLITFLMLCFFLFMGMAAGSIKSKTTGMIAIAALWFGFVFLIPGTISRVTAKRADGMTSAYNLEQEKLKILTDFEKKAFEKIQRYQDIDAKKNSDRLSGESYWLNDFKRIQSIEKRMENEIRENARLFINLSLIFPTSFYMAAANEINSRGYENVIDFYAYVQTLKDRFVRYYINKKFYSDYSTVESFVKGDENIFQARSRLPGNLAAGMAFTLIFITGFFGLSFSRFKRFLFTLPKKTADDINGLDVELKQGETYVLLTTGSVIKHQLYNFFSGEAGKFNELVRLDDVNLALEEHKRKRRDFIYLCHPKKVPGDINVGAFIGFIKNLLKASNKAISELYIRLGIEHIEDKCFMDISTGEIGRILLAAAQMKKSKIYMFQDFARATPADFMTRFIEELQTLKDRGAAILYLTDDVLMASKIGDSAGSLRATTPPKLDNYNLV
;
A
#
# COMPACT_ATOMS: atom_id res chain seq x y z
N MET A 1 4.45 6.61 25.97
CA MET A 1 3.49 7.43 25.23
C MET A 1 4.00 8.83 24.90
N LYS A 2 4.46 9.67 25.86
CA LYS A 2 4.93 11.06 25.59
C LYS A 2 5.99 11.16 24.50
N THR A 3 6.99 10.27 24.48
CA THR A 3 8.07 10.25 23.47
C THR A 3 7.55 9.93 22.07
N LEU A 4 6.62 8.96 21.93
CA LEU A 4 6.00 8.63 20.65
C LEU A 4 5.18 9.82 20.13
N TYR A 5 4.41 10.44 21.00
CA TYR A 5 3.61 11.63 20.67
C TYR A 5 4.48 12.80 20.19
N SER A 6 5.57 13.10 20.91
CA SER A 6 6.49 14.19 20.53
C SER A 6 7.17 13.90 19.18
N PHE A 7 7.54 12.65 18.93
CA PHE A 7 8.13 12.25 17.65
C PHE A 7 7.10 12.28 16.52
N LEU A 8 5.86 11.91 16.82
CA LEU A 8 4.75 12.02 15.87
C LEU A 8 4.54 13.49 15.46
N ILE A 9 4.51 14.43 16.41
CA ILE A 9 4.39 15.88 16.12
C ILE A 9 5.55 16.35 15.25
N LEU A 10 6.78 15.95 15.57
CA LEU A 10 7.97 16.32 14.80
C LEU A 10 7.87 15.81 13.36
N GLU A 11 7.54 14.53 13.15
CA GLU A 11 7.41 13.95 11.83
C GLU A 11 6.18 14.45 11.09
N PHE A 12 5.10 14.77 11.79
CA PHE A 12 3.90 15.38 11.21
C PHE A 12 4.18 16.78 10.69
N ARG A 13 4.81 17.67 11.47
CA ARG A 13 5.22 19.00 11.02
C ARG A 13 6.20 18.92 9.83
N ARG A 14 7.09 17.94 9.85
CA ARG A 14 8.02 17.66 8.75
C ARG A 14 7.27 17.19 7.49
N PHE A 15 6.30 16.29 7.64
CA PHE A 15 5.51 15.78 6.52
C PHE A 15 4.68 16.89 5.87
N PHE A 16 4.06 17.75 6.67
CA PHE A 16 3.28 18.91 6.18
C PHE A 16 4.16 20.15 5.89
N SER A 17 5.41 19.95 5.46
CA SER A 17 6.18 21.02 4.81
C SER A 17 5.47 21.47 3.52
N ARG A 18 5.62 22.76 3.13
CA ARG A 18 4.90 23.35 1.96
C ARG A 18 4.90 22.45 0.73
N ARG A 19 6.05 21.91 0.35
CA ARG A 19 6.18 21.05 -0.83
C ARG A 19 5.40 19.74 -0.72
N ASN A 20 5.50 19.05 0.39
CA ASN A 20 4.83 17.76 0.59
C ASN A 20 3.32 17.93 0.76
N THR A 21 2.88 19.04 1.37
CA THR A 21 1.46 19.38 1.49
C THR A 21 0.82 19.58 0.13
N VAL A 22 1.49 20.30 -0.80
CA VAL A 22 0.99 20.47 -2.17
C VAL A 22 0.82 19.12 -2.87
N VAL A 23 1.84 18.25 -2.79
CA VAL A 23 1.75 16.90 -3.39
C VAL A 23 0.60 16.09 -2.79
N PHE A 24 0.42 16.16 -1.47
CA PHE A 24 -0.68 15.44 -0.80
C PHE A 24 -2.06 16.00 -1.19
N VAL A 25 -2.20 17.33 -1.28
CA VAL A 25 -3.44 17.97 -1.72
C VAL A 25 -3.79 17.57 -3.16
N LEU A 26 -2.79 17.58 -4.06
CA LEU A 26 -3.01 17.11 -5.45
C LEU A 26 -3.43 15.63 -5.50
N PHE A 27 -2.83 14.79 -4.68
CA PHE A 27 -3.22 13.39 -4.57
C PHE A 27 -4.64 13.23 -4.02
N LEU A 28 -5.02 14.00 -2.99
CA LEU A 28 -6.38 14.02 -2.45
C LEU A 28 -7.40 14.47 -3.50
N LEU A 29 -7.11 15.56 -4.22
CA LEU A 29 -7.96 16.05 -5.30
C LEU A 29 -8.13 15.01 -6.41
N LEU A 30 -7.07 14.30 -6.77
CA LEU A 30 -7.15 13.21 -7.73
C LEU A 30 -8.06 12.07 -7.23
N CYS A 31 -7.94 11.67 -5.96
CA CYS A 31 -8.84 10.68 -5.36
C CYS A 31 -10.31 11.15 -5.40
N LEU A 32 -10.58 12.39 -5.04
CA LEU A 32 -11.93 12.96 -5.02
C LEU A 32 -12.52 13.11 -6.43
N TYR A 33 -11.69 13.45 -7.42
CA TYR A 33 -12.10 13.49 -8.82
C TYR A 33 -12.65 12.12 -9.28
N PHE A 34 -11.92 11.04 -9.02
CA PHE A 34 -12.37 9.70 -9.41
C PHE A 34 -13.57 9.19 -8.61
N VAL A 35 -13.74 9.61 -7.36
CA VAL A 35 -14.98 9.34 -6.62
C VAL A 35 -16.16 10.09 -7.24
N GLN A 36 -15.98 11.36 -7.63
CA GLN A 36 -17.04 12.15 -8.27
C GLN A 36 -17.43 11.55 -9.64
N ASP A 37 -16.45 11.13 -10.42
CA ASP A 37 -16.67 10.43 -11.69
C ASP A 37 -17.51 9.16 -11.46
N GLY A 38 -17.12 8.34 -10.49
CA GLY A 38 -17.87 7.15 -10.12
C GLY A 38 -19.27 7.39 -9.58
N VAL A 39 -19.50 8.49 -8.89
CA VAL A 39 -20.83 8.93 -8.46
C VAL A 39 -21.70 9.28 -9.68
N SER A 40 -21.11 9.95 -10.66
CA SER A 40 -21.83 10.32 -11.91
C SER A 40 -22.24 9.07 -12.68
N ASP A 41 -21.32 8.12 -12.87
CA ASP A 41 -21.61 6.86 -13.55
C ASP A 41 -22.68 6.02 -12.83
N TYR A 42 -22.61 5.96 -11.50
CA TYR A 42 -23.64 5.25 -10.72
C TYR A 42 -25.01 5.89 -10.89
N LYS A 43 -25.09 7.23 -10.85
CA LYS A 43 -26.35 7.96 -11.03
C LYS A 43 -26.94 7.77 -12.43
N GLU A 44 -26.10 7.72 -13.45
CA GLU A 44 -26.52 7.42 -14.81
C GLU A 44 -27.12 6.02 -14.93
N ILE A 45 -26.40 5.00 -14.41
CA ILE A 45 -26.90 3.60 -14.42
C ILE A 45 -28.22 3.49 -13.63
N PHE A 46 -28.31 4.14 -12.48
CA PHE A 46 -29.50 4.08 -11.63
C PHE A 46 -30.66 4.88 -12.24
N GLY A 47 -30.41 6.05 -12.86
CA GLY A 47 -31.39 6.89 -13.52
C GLY A 47 -32.02 6.19 -14.73
N ASN A 48 -31.23 5.42 -15.47
CA ASN A 48 -31.71 4.64 -16.61
C ASN A 48 -32.67 3.49 -16.23
N LYS A 49 -32.86 3.20 -14.95
CA LYS A 49 -33.75 2.13 -14.47
C LYS A 49 -35.20 2.36 -14.87
N GLU A 50 -35.73 3.56 -14.64
CA GLU A 50 -37.13 3.90 -14.91
C GLU A 50 -37.37 3.90 -16.44
N GLU A 51 -36.50 4.54 -17.20
CA GLU A 51 -36.54 4.54 -18.66
C GLU A 51 -36.49 3.12 -19.24
N PHE A 52 -35.59 2.28 -18.73
CA PHE A 52 -35.49 0.88 -19.13
C PHE A 52 -36.81 0.12 -18.91
N GLN A 53 -37.45 0.30 -17.76
CA GLN A 53 -38.73 -0.34 -17.47
C GLN A 53 -39.87 0.16 -18.36
N GLU A 54 -39.91 1.45 -18.65
CA GLU A 54 -40.90 2.02 -19.58
C GLU A 54 -40.75 1.49 -20.99
N ILE A 55 -39.50 1.42 -21.49
CA ILE A 55 -39.20 0.88 -22.83
C ILE A 55 -39.61 -0.59 -22.89
N GLU A 56 -39.28 -1.40 -21.88
CA GLU A 56 -39.65 -2.83 -21.88
C GLU A 56 -41.18 -3.02 -21.83
N LYS A 57 -41.91 -2.23 -21.03
CA LYS A 57 -43.39 -2.26 -21.00
C LYS A 57 -43.99 -1.85 -22.35
N ALA A 58 -43.41 -0.84 -22.99
CA ALA A 58 -43.86 -0.37 -24.33
C ALA A 58 -43.59 -1.43 -25.42
N ASN A 59 -42.44 -2.11 -25.35
CA ASN A 59 -42.08 -3.15 -26.29
C ASN A 59 -43.02 -4.37 -26.20
N ILE A 60 -43.37 -4.79 -24.98
CA ILE A 60 -44.29 -5.93 -24.78
C ILE A 60 -45.66 -5.63 -25.36
N LYS A 61 -46.18 -4.40 -25.27
CA LYS A 61 -47.46 -4.00 -25.85
C LYS A 61 -47.49 -4.03 -27.39
N LYS A 62 -46.33 -4.03 -28.07
CA LYS A 62 -46.22 -4.11 -29.51
C LYS A 62 -46.35 -5.54 -30.05
N PHE A 63 -46.25 -6.56 -29.21
CA PHE A 63 -46.34 -7.95 -29.66
C PHE A 63 -47.80 -8.32 -29.92
N VAL A 64 -48.02 -8.86 -31.14
CA VAL A 64 -49.35 -9.29 -31.59
C VAL A 64 -49.73 -10.63 -30.99
N ASN A 65 -48.79 -11.51 -30.74
CA ASN A 65 -49.02 -12.84 -30.22
C ASN A 65 -47.87 -13.38 -29.37
N TYR A 66 -48.11 -14.46 -28.64
CA TYR A 66 -47.09 -15.08 -27.78
C TYR A 66 -45.90 -15.65 -28.55
N THR A 67 -46.07 -16.00 -29.86
CA THR A 67 -44.94 -16.45 -30.66
C THR A 67 -43.93 -15.34 -30.87
N GLN A 68 -44.38 -14.12 -31.14
CA GLN A 68 -43.51 -12.94 -31.21
C GLN A 68 -42.87 -12.65 -29.85
N TYR A 69 -43.64 -12.70 -28.76
CA TYR A 69 -43.07 -12.50 -27.43
C TYR A 69 -42.03 -13.55 -27.08
N GLY A 70 -42.22 -14.83 -27.46
CA GLY A 70 -41.25 -15.89 -27.31
C GLY A 70 -39.94 -15.63 -28.08
N ILE A 71 -40.04 -15.14 -29.33
CA ILE A 71 -38.87 -14.87 -30.18
C ILE A 71 -38.09 -13.64 -29.70
N TYR A 72 -38.82 -12.57 -29.36
CA TYR A 72 -38.20 -11.28 -28.98
C TYR A 72 -37.92 -11.20 -27.51
N GLY A 73 -38.56 -12.02 -26.68
CA GLY A 73 -38.26 -12.12 -25.23
C GLY A 73 -38.37 -10.81 -24.45
N PHE A 74 -37.52 -10.67 -23.44
CA PHE A 74 -37.39 -9.47 -22.63
C PHE A 74 -35.94 -9.27 -22.22
N ARG A 75 -35.62 -8.02 -21.77
CA ARG A 75 -34.28 -7.66 -21.31
C ARG A 75 -34.21 -7.62 -19.80
N LEU A 76 -33.03 -7.90 -19.27
CA LEU A 76 -32.68 -7.73 -17.85
C LEU A 76 -31.59 -6.70 -17.70
N MET A 77 -31.66 -5.93 -16.64
CA MET A 77 -30.67 -4.93 -16.27
C MET A 77 -29.98 -5.31 -14.97
N PHE A 78 -28.66 -5.15 -14.94
CA PHE A 78 -27.85 -5.30 -13.75
C PHE A 78 -27.61 -3.92 -13.11
N ILE A 79 -27.99 -3.74 -11.85
CA ILE A 79 -27.75 -2.52 -11.10
C ILE A 79 -26.73 -2.82 -10.01
N PRO A 80 -25.53 -2.22 -10.03
CA PRO A 80 -24.52 -2.40 -9.00
C PRO A 80 -24.92 -1.72 -7.68
N SER A 81 -24.21 -2.04 -6.59
CA SER A 81 -24.37 -1.34 -5.31
C SER A 81 -23.80 0.09 -5.37
N PRO A 82 -24.28 1.03 -4.51
CA PRO A 82 -23.74 2.39 -4.43
C PRO A 82 -22.24 2.47 -4.17
N LEU A 83 -21.62 1.45 -3.56
CA LEU A 83 -20.17 1.38 -3.39
C LEU A 83 -19.38 1.36 -4.70
N THR A 84 -20.05 1.05 -5.82
CA THR A 84 -19.44 1.13 -7.16
C THR A 84 -18.86 2.51 -7.46
N ALA A 85 -19.36 3.59 -6.83
CA ALA A 85 -18.78 4.92 -6.97
C ALA A 85 -17.29 5.01 -6.61
N PHE A 86 -16.77 4.12 -5.76
CA PHE A 86 -15.33 4.02 -5.46
C PHE A 86 -14.55 3.19 -6.49
N PHE A 87 -15.21 2.37 -7.31
CA PHE A 87 -14.58 1.27 -8.02
C PHE A 87 -15.08 1.09 -9.45
N VAL A 88 -15.50 2.16 -10.11
CA VAL A 88 -16.20 2.13 -11.41
C VAL A 88 -15.48 1.25 -12.44
N ASN A 89 -14.18 1.33 -12.48
CA ASN A 89 -13.36 0.67 -13.47
C ASN A 89 -12.72 -0.64 -12.99
N SER A 90 -12.83 -0.97 -11.70
CA SER A 90 -12.25 -2.19 -11.11
C SER A 90 -13.11 -3.43 -11.36
N GLY A 91 -14.32 -3.27 -11.87
CA GLY A 91 -15.25 -4.39 -12.11
C GLY A 91 -14.91 -5.22 -13.34
N VAL A 92 -15.42 -6.44 -13.37
CA VAL A 92 -15.26 -7.38 -14.48
C VAL A 92 -15.95 -6.86 -15.75
N THR A 93 -17.04 -6.10 -15.57
CA THR A 93 -17.83 -5.52 -16.70
C THR A 93 -18.45 -4.18 -16.32
N PRO A 94 -18.37 -3.17 -17.20
CA PRO A 94 -18.98 -1.85 -16.91
C PRO A 94 -20.51 -1.87 -16.97
N GLU A 95 -21.10 -2.59 -17.93
CA GLU A 95 -22.55 -2.68 -18.15
C GLU A 95 -22.97 -4.13 -18.40
N LEU A 96 -23.90 -4.63 -17.60
CA LEU A 96 -24.46 -5.97 -17.75
C LEU A 96 -25.93 -5.85 -18.08
N THR A 97 -26.27 -6.18 -19.34
CA THR A 97 -27.64 -6.43 -19.77
C THR A 97 -27.75 -7.84 -20.31
N ALA A 98 -28.84 -8.54 -20.00
CA ALA A 98 -29.13 -9.84 -20.54
C ALA A 98 -30.42 -9.80 -21.34
N PHE A 99 -30.48 -10.61 -22.38
CA PHE A 99 -31.68 -10.81 -23.19
C PHE A 99 -32.15 -12.27 -23.05
N VAL A 100 -33.41 -12.47 -22.71
CA VAL A 100 -34.02 -13.78 -22.52
C VAL A 100 -35.10 -13.99 -23.52
N ASP A 101 -34.98 -15.00 -24.35
CA ASP A 101 -36.00 -15.47 -25.30
C ASP A 101 -36.46 -16.91 -24.95
N SER A 102 -37.51 -17.38 -25.60
CA SER A 102 -38.00 -18.75 -25.46
C SER A 102 -37.14 -19.77 -26.19
N GLY A 103 -36.19 -19.31 -26.98
CA GLY A 103 -35.33 -20.15 -27.81
C GLY A 103 -33.95 -20.38 -27.18
N VAL A 104 -33.04 -20.69 -28.09
CA VAL A 104 -31.66 -21.09 -27.78
C VAL A 104 -30.78 -19.91 -27.35
N ARG A 105 -31.26 -18.68 -27.58
CA ARG A 105 -30.42 -17.49 -27.50
C ARG A 105 -30.46 -16.84 -26.11
N LEU A 106 -29.49 -17.18 -25.29
CA LEU A 106 -29.10 -16.32 -24.16
C LEU A 106 -28.06 -15.31 -24.69
N ARG A 107 -28.49 -14.13 -25.09
CA ARG A 107 -27.56 -13.05 -25.44
C ARG A 107 -27.27 -12.21 -24.21
N LEU A 108 -26.13 -12.47 -23.61
CA LEU A 108 -25.54 -11.49 -22.70
C LEU A 108 -24.89 -10.41 -23.58
N TYR A 109 -25.49 -9.25 -23.65
CA TYR A 109 -24.92 -8.11 -24.37
C TYR A 109 -23.68 -7.62 -23.62
N HIS A 110 -22.63 -7.41 -24.36
CA HIS A 110 -21.24 -7.21 -24.04
C HIS A 110 -20.50 -8.45 -23.52
N SER A 111 -19.72 -9.00 -24.42
CA SER A 111 -18.47 -9.75 -24.26
C SER A 111 -18.31 -10.66 -23.02
N ILE A 112 -19.37 -10.96 -22.27
CA ILE A 112 -19.32 -11.92 -21.17
C ILE A 112 -18.97 -13.31 -21.72
N LEU A 113 -19.34 -13.61 -22.93
CA LEU A 113 -19.01 -14.84 -23.64
C LEU A 113 -17.70 -14.76 -24.44
N GLY A 114 -17.09 -13.58 -24.50
CA GLY A 114 -15.76 -13.42 -25.08
C GLY A 114 -14.68 -13.67 -24.05
N LYS A 115 -13.43 -13.75 -24.51
CA LYS A 115 -12.21 -13.93 -23.71
C LYS A 115 -12.09 -13.02 -22.46
N ASN A 116 -12.90 -11.98 -22.37
CA ASN A 116 -12.87 -10.96 -21.35
C ASN A 116 -13.54 -11.35 -20.01
N LEU A 117 -14.42 -12.35 -19.98
CA LEU A 117 -15.00 -12.84 -18.72
C LEU A 117 -13.97 -13.56 -17.88
N TYR A 118 -12.95 -14.09 -18.51
CA TYR A 118 -11.92 -14.93 -17.95
C TYR A 118 -10.61 -14.20 -17.71
N ALA A 119 -10.42 -13.07 -18.40
CA ALA A 119 -9.28 -12.21 -18.25
C ALA A 119 -9.70 -10.96 -17.49
N VAL A 120 -9.19 -10.77 -16.30
CA VAL A 120 -9.11 -9.43 -15.73
C VAL A 120 -8.30 -8.62 -16.72
N ASN A 121 -8.99 -7.76 -17.47
CA ASN A 121 -8.36 -6.98 -18.53
C ASN A 121 -7.49 -5.90 -17.88
N VAL A 122 -6.26 -6.27 -17.53
CA VAL A 122 -5.20 -5.35 -17.12
C VAL A 122 -4.91 -4.29 -18.21
N ASN A 123 -5.35 -4.55 -19.44
CA ASN A 123 -5.07 -3.69 -20.61
C ASN A 123 -6.14 -2.62 -20.90
N ARG A 124 -7.23 -2.56 -20.15
CA ARG A 124 -8.14 -1.41 -20.29
C ARG A 124 -7.60 -0.22 -19.48
N SER A 125 -7.78 0.96 -20.00
CA SER A 125 -7.64 2.27 -19.33
C SER A 125 -8.36 2.38 -17.98
N SER A 126 -8.94 1.32 -17.51
CA SER A 126 -9.70 1.07 -16.30
C SER A 126 -8.89 0.98 -14.99
N PHE A 127 -7.59 1.24 -15.01
CA PHE A 127 -6.81 1.39 -13.77
C PHE A 127 -7.05 2.70 -13.04
N MET A 128 -7.76 3.62 -13.67
CA MET A 128 -7.96 4.97 -13.15
C MET A 128 -9.36 5.12 -12.52
N ASP A 129 -9.59 4.42 -11.45
CA ASP A 129 -10.64 4.72 -10.48
C ASP A 129 -10.01 5.04 -9.11
N PHE A 130 -10.82 5.33 -8.12
CA PHE A 130 -10.34 5.61 -6.77
C PHE A 130 -9.44 4.48 -6.23
N SER A 131 -9.83 3.23 -6.43
CA SER A 131 -9.06 2.08 -5.98
C SER A 131 -7.73 1.93 -6.75
N GLY A 132 -7.74 2.17 -8.05
CA GLY A 132 -6.56 2.18 -8.89
C GLY A 132 -5.59 3.32 -8.52
N VAL A 133 -6.11 4.51 -8.21
CA VAL A 133 -5.29 5.63 -7.72
C VAL A 133 -4.60 5.29 -6.39
N LEU A 134 -5.31 4.66 -5.46
CA LEU A 134 -4.71 4.18 -4.20
C LEU A 134 -3.66 3.09 -4.44
N LEU A 135 -3.91 2.18 -5.38
CA LEU A 135 -2.95 1.14 -5.74
C LEU A 135 -1.68 1.72 -6.37
N LEU A 136 -1.80 2.62 -7.35
CA LEU A 136 -0.67 3.17 -8.08
C LEU A 136 0.08 4.23 -7.27
N PHE A 137 -0.61 5.29 -6.89
CA PHE A 137 0.03 6.44 -6.25
C PHE A 137 0.17 6.27 -4.74
N GLY A 138 -0.83 5.67 -4.08
CA GLY A 138 -0.78 5.39 -2.65
C GLY A 138 0.34 4.42 -2.29
N SER A 139 0.51 3.34 -3.09
CA SER A 139 1.60 2.37 -2.91
C SER A 139 2.98 2.99 -3.13
N LEU A 140 3.15 3.82 -4.17
CA LEU A 140 4.39 4.58 -4.40
C LEU A 140 4.69 5.52 -3.24
N PHE A 141 3.67 6.25 -2.78
CA PHE A 141 3.81 7.15 -1.65
C PHE A 141 4.29 6.41 -0.39
N ALA A 142 3.64 5.31 -0.02
CA ALA A 142 4.02 4.49 1.12
C ALA A 142 5.45 3.93 0.98
N LEU A 143 5.80 3.46 -0.21
CA LEU A 143 7.11 2.93 -0.55
C LEU A 143 8.22 3.98 -0.45
N PHE A 144 8.01 5.19 -0.99
CA PHE A 144 8.97 6.30 -0.86
C PHE A 144 9.07 6.78 0.59
N MET A 145 7.97 6.84 1.32
CA MET A 145 7.98 7.17 2.74
C MET A 145 8.82 6.17 3.54
N GLY A 146 8.70 4.87 3.24
CA GLY A 146 9.56 3.83 3.80
C GLY A 146 11.03 4.01 3.43
N TYR A 147 11.32 4.20 2.15
CA TYR A 147 12.67 4.38 1.64
C TYR A 147 13.43 5.54 2.30
N HIS A 148 12.79 6.69 2.42
CA HIS A 148 13.40 7.87 3.01
C HIS A 148 13.59 7.77 4.52
N SER A 149 12.91 6.84 5.20
CA SER A 149 12.96 6.68 6.66
C SER A 149 14.37 6.38 7.17
N PHE A 150 15.22 5.66 6.41
CA PHE A 150 16.56 5.25 6.85
C PHE A 150 17.72 5.87 6.05
N ARG A 151 17.42 6.76 5.10
CA ARG A 151 18.47 7.34 4.23
C ARG A 151 19.42 8.32 4.93
N ARG A 152 19.02 8.91 6.03
CA ARG A 152 19.81 9.91 6.75
C ARG A 152 20.59 9.24 7.88
N ILE A 153 21.59 8.45 7.52
CA ILE A 153 22.32 7.57 8.43
C ILE A 153 22.97 8.35 9.60
N GLU A 154 23.57 9.51 9.36
CA GLU A 154 24.24 10.29 10.39
C GLU A 154 23.26 10.79 11.46
N TYR A 155 22.08 11.26 11.03
CA TYR A 155 21.03 11.67 11.95
C TYR A 155 20.48 10.49 12.77
N ILE A 156 20.31 9.32 12.13
CA ILE A 156 19.86 8.11 12.83
C ILE A 156 20.93 7.62 13.81
N LYS A 157 22.21 7.70 13.46
CA LYS A 157 23.34 7.41 14.36
C LYS A 157 23.31 8.33 15.57
N TYR A 158 23.13 9.64 15.33
CA TYR A 158 22.99 10.61 16.41
C TYR A 158 21.83 10.23 17.35
N LEU A 159 20.64 9.95 16.82
CA LEU A 159 19.52 9.49 17.66
C LEU A 159 19.83 8.17 18.37
N SER A 160 20.56 7.24 17.73
CA SER A 160 20.90 5.95 18.34
C SER A 160 21.95 6.06 19.44
N SER A 161 22.72 7.16 19.49
CA SER A 161 23.60 7.46 20.63
C SER A 161 22.83 8.00 21.85
N LEU A 162 21.68 8.61 21.61
CA LEU A 162 20.80 9.09 22.68
C LEU A 162 19.98 7.98 23.31
N ILE A 163 19.47 7.04 22.49
CA ILE A 163 18.67 5.87 22.92
C ILE A 163 19.03 4.62 22.14
N ASN A 164 18.61 3.45 22.63
CA ASN A 164 18.85 2.18 21.98
C ASN A 164 18.26 2.16 20.55
N TYR A 165 19.05 1.73 19.55
CA TYR A 165 18.68 1.67 18.14
C TYR A 165 17.37 0.89 17.88
N LYS A 166 17.08 -0.16 18.68
CA LYS A 166 15.81 -0.89 18.59
C LYS A 166 14.63 0.03 18.85
N LYS A 167 14.72 0.87 19.89
CA LYS A 167 13.65 1.82 20.22
C LYS A 167 13.46 2.85 19.12
N ILE A 168 14.54 3.32 18.48
CA ILE A 168 14.45 4.23 17.32
C ILE A 168 13.75 3.57 16.16
N TYR A 169 14.14 2.33 15.83
CA TYR A 169 13.50 1.59 14.75
C TYR A 169 11.98 1.51 14.94
N PHE A 170 11.54 1.01 16.10
CA PHE A 170 10.11 0.90 16.43
C PHE A 170 9.40 2.25 16.48
N LEU A 171 10.07 3.30 16.92
CA LEU A 171 9.52 4.64 16.96
C LEU A 171 9.31 5.21 15.55
N VAL A 172 10.30 5.08 14.67
CA VAL A 172 10.19 5.50 13.26
C VAL A 172 9.10 4.71 12.54
N VAL A 173 9.09 3.38 12.68
CA VAL A 173 8.08 2.50 12.08
C VAL A 173 6.68 2.86 12.58
N GLY A 174 6.51 2.96 13.90
CA GLY A 174 5.21 3.27 14.50
C GLY A 174 4.63 4.60 14.03
N VAL A 175 5.46 5.64 13.96
CA VAL A 175 5.02 6.95 13.45
C VAL A 175 4.64 6.89 11.97
N ARG A 176 5.39 6.16 11.13
CA ARG A 176 5.05 6.01 9.71
C ARG A 176 3.74 5.27 9.50
N ILE A 177 3.49 4.21 10.26
CA ILE A 177 2.22 3.47 10.24
C ILE A 177 1.06 4.39 10.64
N ILE A 178 1.21 5.14 11.74
CA ILE A 178 0.17 6.07 12.21
C ILE A 178 -0.11 7.16 11.17
N LEU A 179 0.92 7.73 10.55
CA LEU A 179 0.76 8.73 9.50
C LEU A 179 -0.01 8.19 8.30
N ILE A 180 0.36 7.01 7.79
CA ILE A 180 -0.38 6.35 6.67
C ILE A 180 -1.84 6.13 7.07
N PHE A 181 -2.10 5.66 8.28
CA PHE A 181 -3.46 5.42 8.76
C PHE A 181 -4.29 6.70 8.82
N ILE A 182 -3.74 7.78 9.40
CA ILE A 182 -4.43 9.09 9.47
C ILE A 182 -4.71 9.63 8.06
N LEU A 183 -3.75 9.58 7.14
CA LEU A 183 -3.92 10.07 5.77
C LEU A 183 -4.98 9.25 5.01
N LEU A 184 -4.98 7.92 5.18
CA LEU A 184 -5.99 7.05 4.58
C LEU A 184 -7.39 7.36 5.12
N LEU A 185 -7.54 7.51 6.44
CA LEU A 185 -8.83 7.89 7.04
C LEU A 185 -9.32 9.24 6.54
N LEU A 186 -8.42 10.20 6.35
CA LEU A 186 -8.77 11.51 5.80
C LEU A 186 -9.27 11.38 4.36
N ILE A 187 -8.60 10.61 3.51
CA ILE A 187 -9.01 10.38 2.12
C ILE A 187 -10.39 9.72 2.06
N ILE A 188 -10.61 8.64 2.83
CA ILE A 188 -11.88 7.92 2.89
C ILE A 188 -12.99 8.81 3.47
N GLY A 189 -12.70 9.59 4.51
CA GLY A 189 -13.64 10.53 5.11
C GLY A 189 -14.10 11.62 4.12
N CYS A 190 -13.18 12.20 3.37
CA CYS A 190 -13.50 13.16 2.30
C CYS A 190 -14.34 12.51 1.18
N ALA A 191 -14.00 11.29 0.77
CA ALA A 191 -14.74 10.55 -0.25
C ALA A 191 -16.17 10.21 0.21
N LEU A 192 -16.35 9.77 1.46
CA LEU A 192 -17.68 9.57 2.05
C LEU A 192 -18.50 10.85 2.15
N SER A 193 -17.87 11.97 2.50
CA SER A 193 -18.53 13.26 2.54
C SER A 193 -19.04 13.67 1.15
N LEU A 194 -18.26 13.40 0.11
CA LEU A 194 -18.64 13.68 -1.28
C LEU A 194 -19.83 12.81 -1.74
N ILE A 195 -19.85 11.51 -1.40
CA ILE A 195 -20.97 10.60 -1.66
C ILE A 195 -22.25 11.11 -0.98
N LYS A 196 -22.13 11.53 0.30
CA LYS A 196 -23.27 12.06 1.06
C LYS A 196 -23.79 13.38 0.48
N LEU A 197 -22.90 14.28 0.04
CA LEU A 197 -23.27 15.54 -0.65
C LEU A 197 -24.02 15.28 -1.95
N ASN A 198 -23.76 14.16 -2.61
CA ASN A 198 -24.46 13.73 -3.82
C ASN A 198 -25.76 12.97 -3.53
N HIS A 199 -26.26 13.00 -2.29
CA HIS A 199 -27.51 12.34 -1.86
C HIS A 199 -27.55 10.81 -2.06
N MET A 200 -26.39 10.15 -2.18
CA MET A 200 -26.32 8.70 -2.22
C MET A 200 -26.36 8.14 -0.80
N SER A 201 -27.27 7.19 -0.56
CA SER A 201 -27.38 6.49 0.73
C SER A 201 -26.66 5.15 0.67
N LEU A 202 -25.79 4.89 1.65
CA LEU A 202 -25.16 3.60 1.86
C LEU A 202 -25.91 2.84 2.95
N SER A 203 -26.08 1.54 2.77
CA SER A 203 -26.65 0.64 3.79
C SER A 203 -25.61 0.34 4.89
N ASN A 204 -26.05 -0.12 6.06
CA ASN A 204 -25.14 -0.49 7.15
C ASN A 204 -24.14 -1.58 6.72
N THR A 205 -24.54 -2.52 5.89
CA THR A 205 -23.66 -3.55 5.33
C THR A 205 -22.57 -2.96 4.43
N GLU A 206 -22.91 -1.96 3.64
CA GLU A 206 -21.94 -1.28 2.78
C GLU A 206 -20.93 -0.46 3.58
N TYR A 207 -21.32 0.17 4.69
CA TYR A 207 -20.36 0.80 5.60
C TYR A 207 -19.37 -0.20 6.20
N VAL A 208 -19.85 -1.39 6.60
CA VAL A 208 -18.97 -2.46 7.11
C VAL A 208 -17.99 -2.93 6.01
N HIS A 209 -18.47 -3.11 4.77
CA HIS A 209 -17.62 -3.51 3.65
C HIS A 209 -16.58 -2.44 3.31
N LEU A 210 -16.94 -1.16 3.37
CA LEU A 210 -16.01 -0.06 3.19
C LEU A 210 -14.94 -0.02 4.30
N LEU A 211 -15.32 -0.32 5.55
CA LEU A 211 -14.37 -0.42 6.65
C LEU A 211 -13.38 -1.56 6.41
N VAL A 212 -13.86 -2.74 5.97
CA VAL A 212 -12.99 -3.87 5.59
C VAL A 212 -12.07 -3.51 4.43
N TYR A 213 -12.59 -2.83 3.39
CA TYR A 213 -11.78 -2.30 2.29
C TYR A 213 -10.68 -1.36 2.79
N THR A 214 -11.03 -0.44 3.71
CA THR A 214 -10.07 0.48 4.31
C THR A 214 -8.96 -0.27 5.05
N LEU A 215 -9.31 -1.34 5.77
CA LEU A 215 -8.33 -2.19 6.45
C LEU A 215 -7.41 -2.92 5.45
N ILE A 216 -7.96 -3.50 4.38
CA ILE A 216 -7.17 -4.16 3.33
C ILE A 216 -6.22 -3.15 2.66
N THR A 217 -6.71 -1.96 2.35
CA THR A 217 -5.90 -0.87 1.79
C THR A 217 -4.77 -0.48 2.73
N PHE A 218 -5.06 -0.34 4.02
CA PHE A 218 -4.06 -0.04 5.04
C PHE A 218 -2.97 -1.12 5.11
N LEU A 219 -3.35 -2.40 5.09
CA LEU A 219 -2.38 -3.50 5.07
C LEU A 219 -1.52 -3.49 3.80
N MET A 220 -2.11 -3.24 2.64
CA MET A 220 -1.37 -3.08 1.38
C MET A 220 -0.36 -1.92 1.47
N LEU A 221 -0.76 -0.77 2.00
CA LEU A 221 0.14 0.37 2.18
C LEU A 221 1.26 0.06 3.18
N CYS A 222 0.98 -0.65 4.27
CA CYS A 222 1.99 -1.13 5.22
C CYS A 222 3.00 -2.07 4.55
N PHE A 223 2.54 -2.98 3.69
CA PHE A 223 3.41 -3.86 2.90
C PHE A 223 4.41 -3.03 2.07
N PHE A 224 3.95 -2.03 1.31
CA PHE A 224 4.82 -1.15 0.54
C PHE A 224 5.75 -0.29 1.41
N LEU A 225 5.28 0.16 2.57
CA LEU A 225 6.10 0.88 3.54
C LEU A 225 7.31 0.03 3.97
N PHE A 226 7.09 -1.21 4.39
CA PHE A 226 8.19 -2.09 4.84
C PHE A 226 9.11 -2.51 3.70
N MET A 227 8.57 -2.72 2.50
CA MET A 227 9.35 -2.94 1.31
C MET A 227 10.26 -1.74 0.99
N GLY A 228 9.73 -0.52 1.11
CA GLY A 228 10.50 0.71 0.98
C GLY A 228 11.59 0.86 2.05
N MET A 229 11.28 0.54 3.30
CA MET A 229 12.27 0.55 4.40
C MET A 229 13.40 -0.46 4.14
N ALA A 230 13.08 -1.67 3.67
CA ALA A 230 14.07 -2.68 3.33
C ALA A 230 14.99 -2.23 2.19
N ALA A 231 14.44 -1.59 1.17
CA ALA A 231 15.21 -1.00 0.07
C ALA A 231 16.02 0.24 0.50
N GLY A 232 15.46 1.07 1.40
CA GLY A 232 16.11 2.27 1.95
C GLY A 232 17.39 1.97 2.74
N SER A 233 17.51 0.76 3.27
CA SER A 233 18.72 0.27 3.96
C SER A 233 19.83 -0.24 3.02
N ILE A 234 19.65 -0.18 1.69
CA ILE A 234 20.71 -0.48 0.71
C ILE A 234 21.69 0.70 0.66
N LYS A 235 23.00 0.43 0.76
CA LYS A 235 24.06 1.46 0.81
C LYS A 235 24.06 2.37 -0.42
N SER A 236 24.01 1.80 -1.62
CA SER A 236 23.97 2.57 -2.87
C SER A 236 22.61 3.21 -3.07
N LYS A 237 22.58 4.51 -3.30
CA LYS A 237 21.36 5.26 -3.60
C LYS A 237 20.71 4.78 -4.89
N THR A 238 21.51 4.62 -5.93
CA THR A 238 21.04 4.19 -7.26
C THR A 238 20.49 2.77 -7.21
N THR A 239 21.22 1.83 -6.62
CA THR A 239 20.75 0.45 -6.45
C THR A 239 19.45 0.37 -5.63
N GLY A 240 19.33 1.19 -4.57
CA GLY A 240 18.12 1.28 -3.78
C GLY A 240 16.92 1.78 -4.58
N MET A 241 17.10 2.80 -5.42
CA MET A 241 16.04 3.34 -6.29
C MET A 241 15.62 2.33 -7.37
N ILE A 242 16.58 1.65 -8.01
CA ILE A 242 16.29 0.60 -8.99
C ILE A 242 15.51 -0.55 -8.32
N ALA A 243 15.94 -0.98 -7.13
CA ALA A 243 15.23 -2.03 -6.39
C ALA A 243 13.78 -1.64 -6.07
N ILE A 244 13.53 -0.39 -5.69
CA ILE A 244 12.19 0.14 -5.45
C ILE A 244 11.35 0.06 -6.72
N ALA A 245 11.86 0.59 -7.84
CA ALA A 245 11.14 0.60 -9.09
C ALA A 245 10.82 -0.83 -9.58
N ALA A 246 11.78 -1.74 -9.51
CA ALA A 246 11.60 -3.14 -9.91
C ALA A 246 10.59 -3.87 -9.03
N LEU A 247 10.66 -3.72 -7.70
CA LEU A 247 9.73 -4.35 -6.76
C LEU A 247 8.31 -3.78 -6.93
N TRP A 248 8.19 -2.46 -7.04
CA TRP A 248 6.89 -1.82 -7.25
C TRP A 248 6.24 -2.30 -8.55
N PHE A 249 6.98 -2.25 -9.66
CA PHE A 249 6.49 -2.73 -10.96
C PHE A 249 6.13 -4.22 -10.91
N GLY A 250 6.94 -5.03 -10.24
CA GLY A 250 6.70 -6.47 -10.05
C GLY A 250 5.38 -6.74 -9.34
N PHE A 251 5.15 -6.11 -8.19
CA PHE A 251 3.95 -6.34 -7.39
C PHE A 251 2.70 -5.68 -7.97
N VAL A 252 2.81 -4.51 -8.59
CA VAL A 252 1.64 -3.78 -9.10
C VAL A 252 1.20 -4.26 -10.48
N PHE A 253 2.14 -4.64 -11.35
CA PHE A 253 1.82 -5.01 -12.74
C PHE A 253 2.13 -6.46 -13.09
N LEU A 254 3.35 -6.96 -12.79
CA LEU A 254 3.75 -8.30 -13.27
C LEU A 254 2.97 -9.42 -12.59
N ILE A 255 2.82 -9.38 -11.28
CA ILE A 255 2.13 -10.44 -10.53
C ILE A 255 0.64 -10.48 -10.88
N PRO A 256 -0.15 -9.38 -10.79
CA PRO A 256 -1.55 -9.40 -11.20
C PRO A 256 -1.72 -9.78 -12.69
N GLY A 257 -0.85 -9.26 -13.57
CA GLY A 257 -0.85 -9.61 -14.99
C GLY A 257 -0.57 -11.10 -15.25
N THR A 258 0.30 -11.72 -14.46
CA THR A 258 0.59 -13.16 -14.56
C THR A 258 -0.61 -13.99 -14.12
N ILE A 259 -1.25 -13.65 -12.99
CA ILE A 259 -2.47 -14.33 -12.51
C ILE A 259 -3.56 -14.24 -13.56
N SER A 260 -3.77 -13.05 -14.13
CA SER A 260 -4.74 -12.83 -15.22
C SER A 260 -4.44 -13.69 -16.46
N ARG A 261 -3.17 -13.80 -16.87
CA ARG A 261 -2.77 -14.65 -18.01
C ARG A 261 -2.98 -16.14 -17.73
N VAL A 262 -2.67 -16.62 -16.53
CA VAL A 262 -2.87 -18.03 -16.15
C VAL A 262 -4.36 -18.39 -16.22
N THR A 263 -5.23 -17.54 -15.71
CA THR A 263 -6.67 -17.76 -15.74
C THR A 263 -7.24 -17.63 -17.17
N ALA A 264 -6.74 -16.68 -17.96
CA ALA A 264 -7.11 -16.54 -19.36
C ALA A 264 -6.71 -17.77 -20.21
N LYS A 265 -5.48 -18.29 -20.00
CA LYS A 265 -5.03 -19.51 -20.68
C LYS A 265 -5.88 -20.73 -20.34
N ARG A 266 -6.34 -20.86 -19.09
CA ARG A 266 -7.29 -21.90 -18.72
C ARG A 266 -8.64 -21.71 -19.42
N ALA A 267 -9.09 -20.47 -19.53
CA ALA A 267 -10.33 -20.14 -20.24
C ALA A 267 -10.27 -20.48 -21.75
N ASP A 268 -9.10 -20.37 -22.39
CA ASP A 268 -8.92 -20.79 -23.78
C ASP A 268 -9.14 -22.31 -23.98
N GLY A 269 -8.97 -23.12 -22.94
CA GLY A 269 -9.27 -24.55 -22.92
C GLY A 269 -10.72 -24.91 -22.59
N MET A 270 -11.56 -23.94 -22.24
CA MET A 270 -12.97 -24.14 -21.95
C MET A 270 -13.79 -24.25 -23.24
N THR A 271 -15.00 -24.77 -23.12
CA THR A 271 -15.92 -24.87 -24.25
C THR A 271 -16.22 -23.47 -24.79
N SER A 272 -15.86 -23.20 -26.04
CA SER A 272 -16.09 -21.86 -26.60
C SER A 272 -17.59 -21.57 -26.71
N ALA A 273 -17.96 -20.29 -26.54
CA ALA A 273 -19.35 -19.84 -26.72
C ALA A 273 -19.92 -20.26 -28.11
N TYR A 274 -19.07 -20.20 -29.12
CA TYR A 274 -19.44 -20.67 -30.46
C TYR A 274 -19.80 -22.16 -30.49
N ASN A 275 -18.99 -23.02 -29.87
CA ASN A 275 -19.28 -24.46 -29.83
C ASN A 275 -20.55 -24.74 -29.02
N LEU A 276 -20.79 -24.03 -27.92
CA LEU A 276 -22.03 -24.15 -27.16
C LEU A 276 -23.26 -23.73 -27.98
N GLU A 277 -23.17 -22.63 -28.70
CA GLU A 277 -24.26 -22.23 -29.63
C GLU A 277 -24.49 -23.26 -30.73
N GLN A 278 -23.45 -23.83 -31.27
CA GLN A 278 -23.56 -24.91 -32.27
C GLN A 278 -24.22 -26.16 -31.68
N GLU A 279 -23.86 -26.59 -30.47
CA GLU A 279 -24.53 -27.69 -29.75
C GLU A 279 -26.03 -27.39 -29.55
N LYS A 280 -26.38 -26.18 -29.14
CA LYS A 280 -27.76 -25.74 -28.94
C LYS A 280 -28.53 -25.72 -30.25
N LEU A 281 -27.94 -25.17 -31.33
CA LEU A 281 -28.53 -25.14 -32.65
C LEU A 281 -28.76 -26.54 -33.21
N LYS A 282 -27.85 -27.47 -32.99
CA LYS A 282 -28.01 -28.85 -33.39
C LYS A 282 -29.22 -29.51 -32.72
N ILE A 283 -29.40 -29.30 -31.41
CA ILE A 283 -30.57 -29.80 -30.69
C ILE A 283 -31.86 -29.21 -31.28
N LEU A 284 -31.88 -27.93 -31.58
CA LEU A 284 -33.01 -27.25 -32.19
C LEU A 284 -33.34 -27.78 -33.56
N THR A 285 -32.32 -27.92 -34.44
CA THR A 285 -32.50 -28.43 -35.82
C THR A 285 -32.96 -29.87 -35.82
N ASP A 286 -32.41 -30.73 -34.97
CA ASP A 286 -32.83 -32.13 -34.83
C ASP A 286 -34.29 -32.22 -34.40
N PHE A 287 -34.77 -31.32 -33.59
CA PHE A 287 -36.17 -31.28 -33.21
C PHE A 287 -37.06 -30.76 -34.31
N GLU A 288 -36.74 -29.62 -34.91
CA GLU A 288 -37.53 -29.08 -36.02
C GLU A 288 -37.73 -30.14 -37.12
N LYS A 289 -36.67 -30.90 -37.44
CA LYS A 289 -36.76 -32.01 -38.34
C LYS A 289 -37.75 -33.08 -37.90
N LYS A 290 -37.66 -33.54 -36.63
CA LYS A 290 -38.56 -34.56 -36.06
C LYS A 290 -40.01 -34.06 -35.96
N ALA A 291 -40.21 -32.80 -35.58
CA ALA A 291 -41.53 -32.19 -35.55
C ALA A 291 -42.15 -32.11 -36.95
N PHE A 292 -41.37 -31.72 -37.95
CA PHE A 292 -41.81 -31.64 -39.33
C PHE A 292 -42.21 -33.03 -39.92
N GLU A 293 -41.39 -34.05 -39.67
CA GLU A 293 -41.69 -35.43 -40.07
C GLU A 293 -42.97 -35.97 -39.43
N LYS A 294 -43.29 -35.60 -38.19
CA LYS A 294 -44.54 -35.97 -37.53
C LYS A 294 -45.74 -35.25 -38.10
N ILE A 295 -45.65 -33.93 -38.35
CA ILE A 295 -46.71 -33.09 -38.91
C ILE A 295 -47.16 -33.59 -40.25
N GLN A 296 -46.30 -34.07 -41.11
CA GLN A 296 -46.60 -34.61 -42.44
C GLN A 296 -47.43 -35.93 -42.40
N ARG A 297 -47.42 -36.65 -41.31
CA ARG A 297 -48.10 -37.95 -41.17
C ARG A 297 -49.60 -37.88 -40.77
N TYR A 298 -50.11 -36.69 -40.41
CA TYR A 298 -51.49 -36.54 -39.93
C TYR A 298 -52.36 -35.89 -41.03
N GLN A 299 -53.43 -36.60 -41.44
CA GLN A 299 -54.39 -36.10 -42.43
C GLN A 299 -55.60 -35.42 -41.75
N ASP A 300 -55.91 -35.72 -40.50
CA ASP A 300 -57.04 -35.15 -39.76
C ASP A 300 -56.62 -33.84 -39.04
N ILE A 301 -57.40 -32.77 -39.26
CA ILE A 301 -57.08 -31.44 -38.77
C ILE A 301 -57.13 -31.35 -37.24
N ASP A 302 -58.09 -32.03 -36.59
CA ASP A 302 -58.22 -31.99 -35.13
C ASP A 302 -57.20 -32.90 -34.45
N ALA A 303 -56.93 -34.09 -34.99
CA ALA A 303 -55.89 -34.99 -34.55
C ALA A 303 -54.51 -34.36 -34.77
N LYS A 304 -54.31 -33.63 -35.88
CA LYS A 304 -53.11 -32.88 -36.17
C LYS A 304 -52.88 -31.77 -35.14
N LYS A 305 -53.91 -30.98 -34.84
CA LYS A 305 -53.84 -29.87 -33.87
C LYS A 305 -53.46 -30.37 -32.44
N ASN A 306 -54.04 -31.49 -32.00
CA ASN A 306 -53.70 -32.09 -30.70
C ASN A 306 -52.31 -32.73 -30.71
N SER A 307 -51.90 -33.37 -31.82
CA SER A 307 -50.55 -33.93 -31.96
C SER A 307 -49.46 -32.84 -32.01
N ASP A 308 -49.70 -31.74 -32.71
CA ASP A 308 -48.79 -30.62 -32.80
C ASP A 308 -48.61 -29.96 -31.44
N ARG A 309 -49.73 -29.85 -30.64
CA ARG A 309 -49.71 -29.33 -29.28
C ARG A 309 -48.89 -30.21 -28.36
N LEU A 310 -49.15 -31.52 -28.31
CA LEU A 310 -48.42 -32.48 -27.45
C LEU A 310 -46.94 -32.62 -27.90
N SER A 311 -46.69 -32.59 -29.21
CA SER A 311 -45.32 -32.64 -29.73
C SER A 311 -44.57 -31.37 -29.41
N GLY A 312 -45.17 -30.19 -29.51
CA GLY A 312 -44.59 -28.92 -29.18
C GLY A 312 -44.26 -28.80 -27.70
N GLU A 313 -45.19 -29.18 -26.81
CA GLU A 313 -44.98 -29.19 -25.37
C GLU A 313 -43.84 -30.14 -24.97
N SER A 314 -43.88 -31.38 -25.47
CA SER A 314 -42.84 -32.38 -25.23
C SER A 314 -41.45 -31.90 -25.66
N TYR A 315 -41.39 -31.24 -26.78
CA TYR A 315 -40.16 -30.63 -27.30
C TYR A 315 -39.59 -29.60 -26.36
N TRP A 316 -40.39 -28.56 -26.06
CA TRP A 316 -39.95 -27.49 -25.21
C TRP A 316 -39.52 -27.97 -23.83
N LEU A 317 -40.19 -28.99 -23.28
CA LEU A 317 -39.82 -29.54 -22.02
C LEU A 317 -38.56 -30.42 -22.03
N ASN A 318 -38.37 -31.22 -23.07
CA ASN A 318 -37.27 -32.17 -23.14
C ASN A 318 -36.00 -31.52 -23.73
N ASP A 319 -36.09 -30.79 -24.83
CA ASP A 319 -34.90 -30.19 -25.44
C ASP A 319 -34.47 -28.92 -24.71
N PHE A 320 -35.41 -28.21 -24.09
CA PHE A 320 -35.05 -27.14 -23.14
C PHE A 320 -34.23 -27.67 -21.98
N LYS A 321 -34.55 -28.82 -21.38
CA LYS A 321 -33.70 -29.44 -20.34
C LYS A 321 -32.31 -29.78 -20.85
N ARG A 322 -32.19 -30.25 -22.11
CA ARG A 322 -30.87 -30.50 -22.73
C ARG A 322 -30.08 -29.21 -22.93
N ILE A 323 -30.70 -28.14 -23.39
CA ILE A 323 -30.09 -26.82 -23.55
C ILE A 323 -29.67 -26.29 -22.17
N GLN A 324 -30.54 -26.40 -21.16
CA GLN A 324 -30.24 -26.00 -19.81
C GLN A 324 -29.01 -26.73 -19.19
N SER A 325 -28.85 -28.04 -19.56
CA SER A 325 -27.67 -28.79 -19.10
C SER A 325 -26.37 -28.27 -19.71
N ILE A 326 -26.39 -27.81 -20.97
CA ILE A 326 -25.26 -27.17 -21.64
C ILE A 326 -24.91 -25.83 -20.96
N GLU A 327 -25.92 -25.01 -20.68
CA GLU A 327 -25.75 -23.72 -20.02
C GLU A 327 -25.22 -23.87 -18.59
N LYS A 328 -25.69 -24.89 -17.84
CA LYS A 328 -25.18 -25.20 -16.51
C LYS A 328 -23.74 -25.69 -16.52
N ARG A 329 -23.33 -26.44 -17.54
CA ARG A 329 -21.93 -26.82 -17.74
C ARG A 329 -21.04 -25.57 -17.89
N MET A 330 -21.46 -24.63 -18.75
CA MET A 330 -20.78 -23.37 -18.93
C MET A 330 -20.69 -22.55 -17.63
N GLU A 331 -21.79 -22.45 -16.88
CA GLU A 331 -21.80 -21.77 -15.57
C GLU A 331 -20.76 -22.37 -14.62
N ASN A 332 -20.70 -23.71 -14.54
CA ASN A 332 -19.73 -24.39 -13.69
C ASN A 332 -18.28 -24.11 -14.13
N GLU A 333 -17.98 -24.13 -15.42
CA GLU A 333 -16.67 -23.80 -15.97
C GLU A 333 -16.26 -22.37 -15.60
N ILE A 334 -17.17 -21.39 -15.75
CA ILE A 334 -16.94 -19.99 -15.36
C ILE A 334 -16.66 -19.91 -13.85
N ARG A 335 -17.48 -20.57 -13.04
CA ARG A 335 -17.35 -20.59 -11.59
C ARG A 335 -16.03 -21.17 -11.10
N GLU A 336 -15.56 -22.26 -11.73
CA GLU A 336 -14.27 -22.85 -11.40
C GLU A 336 -13.10 -21.93 -11.76
N ASN A 337 -13.18 -21.27 -12.91
CA ASN A 337 -12.13 -20.33 -13.32
C ASN A 337 -12.09 -19.08 -12.44
N ALA A 338 -13.25 -18.55 -12.08
CA ALA A 338 -13.37 -17.46 -11.14
C ALA A 338 -12.76 -17.80 -9.76
N ARG A 339 -13.05 -19.01 -9.24
CA ARG A 339 -12.46 -19.52 -8.01
C ARG A 339 -10.93 -19.63 -8.09
N LEU A 340 -10.41 -20.12 -9.22
CA LEU A 340 -8.96 -20.15 -9.43
C LEU A 340 -8.35 -18.75 -9.38
N PHE A 341 -8.97 -17.79 -10.07
CA PHE A 341 -8.52 -16.40 -10.05
C PHE A 341 -8.51 -15.81 -8.64
N ILE A 342 -9.61 -15.96 -7.91
CA ILE A 342 -9.72 -15.48 -6.53
C ILE A 342 -8.65 -16.12 -5.65
N ASN A 343 -8.49 -17.46 -5.69
CA ASN A 343 -7.53 -18.17 -4.85
C ASN A 343 -6.08 -17.76 -5.14
N LEU A 344 -5.69 -17.58 -6.40
CA LEU A 344 -4.36 -17.09 -6.76
C LEU A 344 -4.15 -15.64 -6.32
N SER A 345 -5.20 -14.83 -6.40
CA SER A 345 -5.15 -13.42 -5.99
C SER A 345 -4.96 -13.26 -4.47
N LEU A 346 -5.43 -14.20 -3.65
CA LEU A 346 -5.28 -14.16 -2.19
C LEU A 346 -3.81 -14.20 -1.75
N ILE A 347 -2.93 -14.81 -2.54
CA ILE A 347 -1.51 -15.05 -2.17
C ILE A 347 -0.73 -13.73 -2.10
N PHE A 348 -0.99 -12.79 -3.02
CA PHE A 348 -0.20 -11.57 -3.16
C PHE A 348 -0.97 -10.32 -2.70
N PRO A 349 -0.37 -9.43 -1.89
CA PRO A 349 -1.06 -8.28 -1.31
C PRO A 349 -1.79 -7.37 -2.31
N THR A 350 -1.18 -7.10 -3.46
CA THR A 350 -1.76 -6.25 -4.51
C THR A 350 -2.89 -6.92 -5.25
N SER A 351 -2.74 -8.21 -5.60
CA SER A 351 -3.78 -8.98 -6.27
C SER A 351 -4.98 -9.21 -5.34
N PHE A 352 -4.71 -9.47 -4.04
CA PHE A 352 -5.75 -9.58 -3.02
C PHE A 352 -6.53 -8.27 -2.86
N TYR A 353 -5.82 -7.13 -2.81
CA TYR A 353 -6.45 -5.81 -2.79
C TYR A 353 -7.39 -5.59 -3.98
N MET A 354 -6.93 -5.89 -5.21
CA MET A 354 -7.74 -5.77 -6.42
C MET A 354 -8.95 -6.71 -6.41
N ALA A 355 -8.76 -7.97 -6.04
CA ALA A 355 -9.85 -8.94 -5.95
C ALA A 355 -10.90 -8.52 -4.90
N ALA A 356 -10.45 -8.02 -3.74
CA ALA A 356 -11.35 -7.54 -2.70
C ALA A 356 -12.14 -6.29 -3.15
N ALA A 357 -11.47 -5.33 -3.81
CA ALA A 357 -12.13 -4.16 -4.37
C ALA A 357 -13.22 -4.56 -5.36
N ASN A 358 -12.96 -5.54 -6.23
CA ASN A 358 -13.92 -6.04 -7.21
C ASN A 358 -15.16 -6.69 -6.57
N GLU A 359 -15.00 -7.50 -5.53
CA GLU A 359 -16.13 -8.12 -4.85
C GLU A 359 -16.95 -7.11 -4.04
N ILE A 360 -16.28 -6.15 -3.39
CA ILE A 360 -16.93 -5.09 -2.61
C ILE A 360 -17.72 -4.12 -3.50
N ASN A 361 -17.25 -3.87 -4.72
CA ASN A 361 -17.94 -2.98 -5.67
C ASN A 361 -19.18 -3.60 -6.30
N SER A 362 -19.53 -4.84 -5.96
CA SER A 362 -20.62 -5.62 -6.55
C SER A 362 -20.50 -5.97 -8.04
N ARG A 363 -19.37 -5.68 -8.67
CA ARG A 363 -19.05 -6.06 -10.06
C ARG A 363 -18.01 -7.18 -10.14
N GLY A 364 -17.71 -7.84 -9.02
CA GLY A 364 -16.82 -8.99 -8.94
C GLY A 364 -17.40 -10.25 -9.56
N TYR A 365 -16.58 -11.27 -9.65
CA TYR A 365 -16.95 -12.55 -10.28
C TYR A 365 -18.17 -13.22 -9.63
N GLU A 366 -18.30 -13.18 -8.31
CA GLU A 366 -19.42 -13.78 -7.60
C GLU A 366 -20.76 -13.13 -7.98
N ASN A 367 -20.81 -11.80 -8.09
CA ASN A 367 -22.00 -11.09 -8.52
C ASN A 367 -22.36 -11.34 -9.99
N VAL A 368 -21.35 -11.49 -10.85
CA VAL A 368 -21.57 -11.87 -12.28
C VAL A 368 -22.15 -13.29 -12.38
N ILE A 369 -21.64 -14.23 -11.60
CA ILE A 369 -22.13 -15.61 -11.56
C ILE A 369 -23.58 -15.64 -11.02
N ASP A 370 -23.87 -14.87 -9.98
CA ASP A 370 -25.23 -14.77 -9.44
C ASP A 370 -26.19 -14.12 -10.43
N PHE A 371 -25.77 -13.10 -11.16
CA PHE A 371 -26.55 -12.51 -12.23
C PHE A 371 -26.86 -13.55 -13.32
N TYR A 372 -25.86 -14.32 -13.73
CA TYR A 372 -26.03 -15.39 -14.69
C TYR A 372 -27.04 -16.46 -14.20
N ALA A 373 -26.89 -16.92 -12.96
CA ALA A 373 -27.83 -17.86 -12.35
C ALA A 373 -29.26 -17.30 -12.23
N TYR A 374 -29.39 -15.99 -11.94
CA TYR A 374 -30.68 -15.31 -11.93
C TYR A 374 -31.32 -15.27 -13.31
N VAL A 375 -30.54 -14.92 -14.34
CA VAL A 375 -30.96 -14.93 -15.73
C VAL A 375 -31.45 -16.33 -16.14
N GLN A 376 -30.72 -17.40 -15.78
CA GLN A 376 -31.14 -18.78 -16.06
C GLN A 376 -32.43 -19.15 -15.36
N THR A 377 -32.61 -18.75 -14.13
CA THR A 377 -33.85 -18.99 -13.36
C THR A 377 -35.05 -18.29 -14.00
N LEU A 378 -34.88 -17.05 -14.43
CA LEU A 378 -35.92 -16.31 -15.14
C LEU A 378 -36.24 -16.92 -16.52
N LYS A 379 -35.21 -17.35 -17.24
CA LYS A 379 -35.39 -18.06 -18.54
C LYS A 379 -36.20 -19.34 -18.37
N ASP A 380 -35.91 -20.16 -17.36
CA ASP A 380 -36.68 -21.38 -17.05
C ASP A 380 -38.17 -21.07 -16.79
N ARG A 381 -38.44 -20.03 -15.97
CA ARG A 381 -39.80 -19.56 -15.69
C ARG A 381 -40.48 -18.99 -16.94
N PHE A 382 -39.76 -18.23 -17.77
CA PHE A 382 -40.29 -17.63 -18.97
C PHE A 382 -40.64 -18.69 -20.03
N VAL A 383 -39.78 -19.68 -20.23
CA VAL A 383 -40.05 -20.76 -21.15
C VAL A 383 -41.31 -21.54 -20.73
N ARG A 384 -41.49 -21.87 -19.48
CA ARG A 384 -42.71 -22.51 -18.95
C ARG A 384 -43.94 -21.62 -19.17
N TYR A 385 -43.83 -20.33 -18.84
CA TYR A 385 -44.90 -19.37 -19.10
C TYR A 385 -45.26 -19.32 -20.60
N TYR A 386 -44.25 -19.21 -21.48
CA TYR A 386 -44.41 -19.21 -22.92
C TYR A 386 -45.11 -20.46 -23.44
N ILE A 387 -44.69 -21.65 -23.03
CA ILE A 387 -45.33 -22.92 -23.38
C ILE A 387 -46.79 -22.90 -22.97
N ASN A 388 -47.07 -22.52 -21.74
CA ASN A 388 -48.45 -22.50 -21.26
C ASN A 388 -49.33 -21.53 -22.06
N LYS A 389 -48.87 -20.32 -22.31
CA LYS A 389 -49.62 -19.31 -23.07
C LYS A 389 -49.73 -19.67 -24.54
N LYS A 390 -48.69 -20.20 -25.17
CA LYS A 390 -48.71 -20.60 -26.57
C LYS A 390 -49.64 -21.78 -26.88
N PHE A 391 -49.68 -22.76 -26.02
CA PHE A 391 -50.39 -23.99 -26.29
C PHE A 391 -51.75 -24.11 -25.59
N TYR A 392 -52.03 -23.30 -24.57
CA TYR A 392 -53.21 -23.47 -23.69
C TYR A 392 -54.00 -22.18 -23.47
N SER A 393 -53.61 -21.03 -24.05
CA SER A 393 -54.33 -19.75 -23.88
C SER A 393 -54.91 -19.23 -25.17
N ASP A 394 -55.99 -18.43 -25.08
CA ASP A 394 -56.50 -17.62 -26.17
C ASP A 394 -55.53 -16.48 -26.54
N TYR A 395 -55.40 -16.21 -27.82
CA TYR A 395 -54.35 -15.35 -28.39
C TYR A 395 -54.65 -13.85 -28.40
N SER A 396 -55.70 -13.39 -27.70
CA SER A 396 -56.25 -12.04 -27.89
C SER A 396 -55.40 -10.92 -27.33
N THR A 397 -54.57 -11.15 -26.29
CA THR A 397 -53.71 -10.15 -25.72
C THR A 397 -52.45 -10.75 -25.10
N VAL A 398 -51.27 -10.18 -25.41
CA VAL A 398 -50.01 -10.62 -24.85
C VAL A 398 -49.85 -10.00 -23.44
N GLU A 399 -49.89 -10.80 -22.40
CA GLU A 399 -49.60 -10.38 -21.03
C GLU A 399 -48.09 -10.42 -20.79
N SER A 400 -47.60 -9.43 -20.02
CA SER A 400 -46.21 -9.41 -19.61
C SER A 400 -45.91 -10.58 -18.67
N PHE A 401 -44.84 -11.30 -18.94
CA PHE A 401 -44.26 -12.25 -17.98
C PHE A 401 -43.64 -11.53 -16.78
N VAL A 402 -42.95 -10.41 -17.05
CA VAL A 402 -42.24 -9.62 -16.03
C VAL A 402 -43.22 -8.83 -15.19
N LYS A 403 -43.20 -9.05 -13.88
CA LYS A 403 -43.98 -8.31 -12.89
C LYS A 403 -43.09 -7.45 -12.02
N GLY A 404 -43.45 -6.15 -11.91
CA GLY A 404 -42.66 -5.22 -11.10
C GLY A 404 -41.21 -5.10 -11.58
N ASP A 405 -40.27 -5.30 -10.66
CA ASP A 405 -38.80 -5.17 -10.86
C ASP A 405 -38.11 -6.50 -11.16
N GLU A 406 -38.84 -7.57 -11.54
CA GLU A 406 -38.26 -8.90 -11.79
C GLU A 406 -37.21 -8.91 -12.93
N ASN A 407 -37.23 -7.94 -13.83
CA ASN A 407 -36.22 -7.77 -14.89
C ASN A 407 -35.01 -6.93 -14.44
N ILE A 408 -34.92 -6.61 -13.16
CA ILE A 408 -33.81 -5.86 -12.57
C ILE A 408 -33.10 -6.72 -11.55
N PHE A 409 -31.82 -6.99 -11.79
CA PHE A 409 -30.97 -7.63 -10.81
C PHE A 409 -30.22 -6.58 -9.99
N GLN A 410 -30.53 -6.51 -8.71
CA GLN A 410 -29.75 -5.66 -7.77
C GLN A 410 -28.57 -6.45 -7.22
N ALA A 411 -27.38 -6.11 -7.65
CA ALA A 411 -26.16 -6.68 -7.11
C ALA A 411 -25.89 -6.16 -5.69
N ARG A 412 -25.34 -7.03 -4.86
CA ARG A 412 -25.00 -6.70 -3.47
C ARG A 412 -23.49 -6.64 -3.30
N SER A 413 -23.03 -5.65 -2.57
CA SER A 413 -21.64 -5.63 -2.11
C SER A 413 -21.37 -6.90 -1.28
N ARG A 414 -20.21 -7.54 -1.50
CA ARG A 414 -19.80 -8.77 -0.83
C ARG A 414 -18.35 -8.69 -0.39
N LEU A 415 -18.01 -9.44 0.63
CA LEU A 415 -16.62 -9.67 1.01
C LEU A 415 -16.10 -10.92 0.30
N PRO A 416 -14.80 -10.94 -0.07
CA PRO A 416 -14.18 -12.14 -0.64
C PRO A 416 -14.38 -13.35 0.27
N GLY A 417 -14.78 -14.50 -0.29
CA GLY A 417 -15.11 -15.69 0.49
C GLY A 417 -13.97 -16.19 1.41
N ASN A 418 -12.72 -15.95 1.05
CA ASN A 418 -11.53 -16.31 1.82
C ASN A 418 -10.77 -15.08 2.34
N LEU A 419 -11.49 -14.06 2.81
CA LEU A 419 -10.93 -12.81 3.31
C LEU A 419 -9.80 -13.03 4.33
N ALA A 420 -10.03 -13.92 5.31
CA ALA A 420 -9.06 -14.22 6.36
C ALA A 420 -7.74 -14.77 5.80
N ALA A 421 -7.80 -15.64 4.79
CA ALA A 421 -6.60 -16.18 4.14
C ALA A 421 -5.82 -15.08 3.41
N GLY A 422 -6.47 -14.21 2.65
CA GLY A 422 -5.82 -13.09 1.96
C GLY A 422 -5.16 -12.11 2.93
N MET A 423 -5.83 -11.79 4.05
CA MET A 423 -5.25 -10.97 5.12
C MET A 423 -4.05 -11.66 5.77
N ALA A 424 -4.13 -12.98 6.03
CA ALA A 424 -3.04 -13.75 6.62
C ALA A 424 -1.80 -13.77 5.69
N PHE A 425 -1.97 -14.03 4.40
CA PHE A 425 -0.86 -13.95 3.43
C PHE A 425 -0.26 -12.55 3.38
N THR A 426 -1.08 -11.50 3.34
CA THR A 426 -0.60 -10.11 3.37
C THR A 426 0.22 -9.84 4.64
N LEU A 427 -0.22 -10.30 5.81
CA LEU A 427 0.52 -10.18 7.07
C LEU A 427 1.84 -10.96 7.04
N ILE A 428 1.91 -12.13 6.40
CA ILE A 428 3.15 -12.88 6.20
C ILE A 428 4.14 -12.05 5.38
N PHE A 429 3.71 -11.43 4.29
CA PHE A 429 4.58 -10.53 3.51
C PHE A 429 5.04 -9.31 4.33
N ILE A 430 4.13 -8.69 5.08
CA ILE A 430 4.45 -7.55 5.97
C ILE A 430 5.49 -7.97 6.99
N THR A 431 5.31 -9.09 7.69
CA THR A 431 6.25 -9.58 8.71
C THR A 431 7.60 -9.98 8.11
N GLY A 432 7.60 -10.57 6.91
CA GLY A 432 8.82 -10.89 6.16
C GLY A 432 9.63 -9.63 5.82
N PHE A 433 9.00 -8.63 5.23
CA PHE A 433 9.68 -7.36 4.90
C PHE A 433 10.03 -6.55 6.15
N PHE A 434 9.22 -6.60 7.21
CA PHE A 434 9.56 -6.01 8.50
C PHE A 434 10.82 -6.63 9.08
N GLY A 435 10.92 -7.96 9.12
CA GLY A 435 12.10 -8.68 9.60
C GLY A 435 13.35 -8.38 8.74
N LEU A 436 13.18 -8.34 7.41
CA LEU A 436 14.24 -7.96 6.47
C LEU A 436 14.70 -6.52 6.70
N SER A 437 13.77 -5.59 6.85
CA SER A 437 14.04 -4.18 7.13
C SER A 437 14.79 -4.01 8.45
N PHE A 438 14.35 -4.68 9.52
CA PHE A 438 15.00 -4.63 10.83
C PHE A 438 16.41 -5.19 10.80
N SER A 439 16.61 -6.36 10.17
CA SER A 439 17.92 -6.98 10.02
C SER A 439 18.89 -6.09 9.20
N ARG A 440 18.40 -5.52 8.10
CA ARG A 440 19.19 -4.62 7.27
C ARG A 440 19.45 -3.28 7.95
N PHE A 441 18.49 -2.74 8.71
CA PHE A 441 18.69 -1.52 9.49
C PHE A 441 19.84 -1.69 10.50
N LYS A 442 19.89 -2.81 11.22
CA LYS A 442 21.01 -3.15 12.11
C LYS A 442 22.34 -3.16 11.34
N ARG A 443 22.42 -3.90 10.23
CA ARG A 443 23.63 -3.95 9.40
C ARG A 443 24.01 -2.58 8.86
N PHE A 444 23.04 -1.80 8.39
CA PHE A 444 23.26 -0.47 7.83
C PHE A 444 23.88 0.50 8.84
N LEU A 445 23.47 0.45 10.11
CA LEU A 445 24.06 1.26 11.18
C LEU A 445 25.51 0.84 11.49
N PHE A 446 25.80 -0.46 11.51
CA PHE A 446 27.01 -1.02 12.10
C PHE A 446 27.97 -1.69 11.08
N THR A 447 27.67 -1.76 9.80
CA THR A 447 28.56 -2.38 8.82
C THR A 447 29.55 -1.39 8.23
N LEU A 448 30.84 -1.72 8.32
CA LEU A 448 31.93 -1.02 7.67
C LEU A 448 31.83 -1.08 6.12
N PRO A 449 32.30 -0.07 5.39
CA PRO A 449 32.52 -0.18 3.95
C PRO A 449 33.57 -1.27 3.69
N LYS A 450 33.27 -2.19 2.76
CA LYS A 450 34.08 -3.40 2.44
C LYS A 450 35.56 -3.14 2.08
N LYS A 451 35.96 -1.91 1.76
CA LYS A 451 37.30 -1.57 1.25
C LYS A 451 38.37 -1.34 2.32
N THR A 452 38.06 -1.43 3.61
CA THR A 452 38.94 -0.90 4.64
C THR A 452 38.91 -1.67 5.98
N ALA A 453 38.53 -2.96 5.96
CA ALA A 453 38.59 -3.80 7.17
C ALA A 453 40.04 -4.09 7.62
N ASP A 454 41.01 -3.90 6.73
CA ASP A 454 42.42 -4.20 6.97
C ASP A 454 43.25 -2.97 7.42
N ASP A 455 42.66 -1.76 7.41
CA ASP A 455 43.43 -0.51 7.47
C ASP A 455 43.59 0.10 8.86
N ILE A 456 43.11 -0.53 9.93
CA ILE A 456 43.22 0.02 11.30
C ILE A 456 43.67 -1.07 12.29
N ASN A 457 44.83 -1.63 12.06
CA ASN A 457 45.56 -2.34 13.08
C ASN A 457 46.49 -1.34 13.75
N GLY A 458 46.30 -1.05 15.05
CA GLY A 458 47.17 -0.21 15.85
C GLY A 458 46.57 1.10 16.36
N LEU A 459 45.22 1.23 16.43
CA LEU A 459 44.59 2.38 17.07
C LEU A 459 44.61 2.23 18.58
N ASP A 460 45.57 2.82 19.24
CA ASP A 460 45.58 2.98 20.71
C ASP A 460 45.07 4.38 21.05
N VAL A 461 43.85 4.47 21.61
CA VAL A 461 43.24 5.72 22.02
C VAL A 461 43.04 5.69 23.53
N GLU A 462 43.76 6.52 24.23
CA GLU A 462 43.60 6.74 25.67
C GLU A 462 42.74 7.97 25.89
N LEU A 463 41.53 7.79 26.44
CA LEU A 463 40.64 8.86 26.86
C LEU A 463 40.71 9.01 28.36
N LYS A 464 40.97 10.22 28.80
CA LYS A 464 40.98 10.54 30.25
C LYS A 464 39.72 11.36 30.60
N GLN A 465 39.17 11.06 31.78
CA GLN A 465 38.06 11.87 32.31
C GLN A 465 38.52 13.31 32.57
N GLY A 466 37.72 14.27 32.09
CA GLY A 466 38.07 15.69 32.18
C GLY A 466 39.02 16.21 31.11
N GLU A 467 39.41 15.38 30.13
CA GLU A 467 40.28 15.78 29.02
C GLU A 467 39.62 15.65 27.65
N THR A 468 40.10 16.42 26.68
CA THR A 468 39.74 16.34 25.26
C THR A 468 40.88 15.71 24.51
N TYR A 469 40.62 14.52 23.95
CA TYR A 469 41.50 13.86 22.99
C TYR A 469 41.09 14.22 21.57
N VAL A 470 42.01 14.79 20.80
CA VAL A 470 41.76 15.16 19.41
C VAL A 470 42.39 14.14 18.48
N LEU A 471 41.61 13.55 17.60
CA LEU A 471 42.07 12.64 16.57
C LEU A 471 42.01 13.32 15.18
N LEU A 472 43.20 13.59 14.64
CA LEU A 472 43.33 14.14 13.29
C LEU A 472 43.13 13.03 12.24
N THR A 473 42.03 13.08 11.50
CA THR A 473 41.70 12.06 10.49
C THR A 473 40.82 12.60 9.39
N THR A 474 41.20 12.33 8.15
CA THR A 474 40.39 12.59 6.94
C THR A 474 39.46 11.39 6.61
N GLY A 475 39.69 10.23 7.25
CA GLY A 475 39.03 8.95 6.93
C GLY A 475 37.64 8.82 7.51
N SER A 476 36.63 8.71 6.66
CA SER A 476 35.24 8.38 7.08
C SER A 476 35.10 7.01 7.75
N VAL A 477 36.06 6.11 7.49
CA VAL A 477 36.08 4.74 7.98
C VAL A 477 36.38 4.68 9.45
N ILE A 478 37.43 5.40 9.89
CA ILE A 478 37.85 5.49 11.28
C ILE A 478 36.72 6.08 12.15
N LYS A 479 36.12 7.16 11.67
CA LYS A 479 34.95 7.78 12.32
C LYS A 479 33.82 6.77 12.51
N HIS A 480 33.58 5.93 11.52
CA HIS A 480 32.55 4.88 11.57
C HIS A 480 32.89 3.71 12.51
N GLN A 481 34.16 3.31 12.54
CA GLN A 481 34.62 2.23 13.45
C GLN A 481 34.54 2.65 14.90
N LEU A 482 35.01 3.85 15.23
CA LEU A 482 34.91 4.40 16.59
C LEU A 482 33.45 4.50 17.04
N TYR A 483 32.58 4.95 16.14
CA TYR A 483 31.13 4.94 16.44
C TYR A 483 30.62 3.53 16.75
N ASN A 484 30.95 2.54 15.91
CA ASN A 484 30.53 1.14 16.12
C ASN A 484 31.06 0.57 17.44
N PHE A 485 32.30 0.90 17.76
CA PHE A 485 32.93 0.49 19.01
C PHE A 485 32.15 1.05 20.21
N PHE A 486 31.94 2.37 20.26
CA PHE A 486 31.22 3.01 21.36
C PHE A 486 29.74 2.62 21.43
N SER A 487 29.09 2.33 20.31
CA SER A 487 27.72 1.85 20.30
C SER A 487 27.54 0.43 20.82
N GLY A 488 28.65 -0.27 21.09
CA GLY A 488 28.66 -1.62 21.71
C GLY A 488 28.47 -2.75 20.70
N GLU A 489 28.60 -2.50 19.41
CA GLU A 489 28.65 -3.51 18.36
C GLU A 489 30.07 -3.69 17.83
N ALA A 490 30.99 -4.05 18.72
CA ALA A 490 32.36 -4.35 18.33
C ALA A 490 32.38 -5.60 17.43
N GLY A 491 32.65 -5.40 16.14
CA GLY A 491 33.45 -6.35 15.41
C GLY A 491 34.82 -6.46 16.11
N LYS A 492 35.58 -7.48 15.83
CA LYS A 492 36.91 -7.76 16.42
C LYS A 492 37.77 -6.49 16.42
N PHE A 493 37.63 -5.64 17.43
CA PHE A 493 38.53 -4.57 17.74
C PHE A 493 39.61 -5.20 18.64
N ASN A 494 40.72 -5.57 18.06
CA ASN A 494 41.88 -6.08 18.80
C ASN A 494 42.69 -4.95 19.47
N GLU A 495 42.12 -3.75 19.58
CA GLU A 495 42.84 -2.54 19.85
C GLU A 495 42.38 -1.88 21.14
N LEU A 496 43.30 -1.24 21.80
CA LEU A 496 43.12 -0.65 23.11
C LEU A 496 42.44 0.72 22.98
N VAL A 497 41.16 0.80 23.26
CA VAL A 497 40.50 2.08 23.60
C VAL A 497 40.31 2.09 25.10
N ARG A 498 41.05 2.95 25.81
CA ARG A 498 41.01 3.08 27.25
C ARG A 498 40.23 4.33 27.66
N LEU A 499 39.50 4.26 28.76
CA LEU A 499 38.99 5.40 29.46
C LEU A 499 39.65 5.36 30.84
N ASP A 500 40.53 6.30 31.09
CA ASP A 500 41.51 6.24 32.18
C ASP A 500 42.27 4.90 32.05
N ASP A 501 42.44 4.16 33.11
CA ASP A 501 43.10 2.84 33.10
C ASP A 501 42.19 1.68 32.68
N VAL A 502 40.95 1.95 32.29
CA VAL A 502 39.96 0.91 31.97
C VAL A 502 39.92 0.64 30.47
N ASN A 503 40.31 -0.55 30.08
CA ASN A 503 40.17 -1.01 28.70
C ASN A 503 38.70 -1.20 28.33
N LEU A 504 38.16 -0.32 27.48
CA LEU A 504 36.77 -0.35 27.01
C LEU A 504 36.50 -1.47 25.98
N ALA A 505 37.53 -2.10 25.43
CA ALA A 505 37.36 -3.19 24.45
C ALA A 505 36.87 -4.48 25.12
N LEU A 506 37.09 -4.66 26.43
CA LEU A 506 36.62 -5.84 27.17
C LEU A 506 35.09 -5.90 27.24
N GLU A 507 34.50 -7.09 27.13
CA GLU A 507 33.05 -7.27 27.14
C GLU A 507 32.39 -6.85 28.45
N GLU A 508 33.05 -7.03 29.55
CA GLU A 508 32.62 -6.58 30.89
C GLU A 508 32.38 -5.09 30.98
N HIS A 509 33.10 -4.28 30.20
CA HIS A 509 32.94 -2.83 30.14
C HIS A 509 31.92 -2.32 29.11
N LYS A 510 31.16 -3.22 28.48
CA LYS A 510 30.11 -2.89 27.53
C LYS A 510 29.06 -1.88 28.06
N ARG A 511 28.83 -1.89 29.38
CA ARG A 511 27.94 -0.89 30.01
C ARG A 511 28.56 0.51 30.00
N LYS A 512 29.86 0.65 30.23
CA LYS A 512 30.58 1.95 30.19
C LYS A 512 30.60 2.51 28.77
N ARG A 513 30.74 1.67 27.76
CA ARG A 513 30.64 2.07 26.33
C ARG A 513 29.25 2.61 25.96
N ARG A 514 28.18 2.18 26.63
CA ARG A 514 26.82 2.68 26.38
C ARG A 514 26.58 4.11 26.85
N ASP A 515 27.43 4.59 27.75
CA ASP A 515 27.41 5.97 28.27
C ASP A 515 28.24 6.89 27.38
N PHE A 516 27.99 6.87 26.08
CA PHE A 516 28.60 7.80 25.14
C PHE A 516 27.57 8.54 24.30
N ILE A 517 27.93 9.71 23.82
CA ILE A 517 27.13 10.48 22.85
C ILE A 517 27.97 10.75 21.60
N TYR A 518 27.39 10.44 20.46
CA TYR A 518 27.89 10.85 19.16
C TYR A 518 27.19 12.14 18.71
N LEU A 519 27.95 13.17 18.44
CA LEU A 519 27.42 14.41 17.85
C LEU A 519 27.70 14.42 16.35
N CYS A 520 26.64 14.31 15.55
CA CYS A 520 26.76 14.36 14.11
C CYS A 520 27.17 15.75 13.62
N HIS A 521 27.82 15.80 12.45
CA HIS A 521 28.13 17.07 11.83
C HIS A 521 26.84 17.87 11.54
N PRO A 522 26.77 19.20 11.88
CA PRO A 522 25.56 20.00 11.74
C PRO A 522 24.91 19.96 10.35
N LYS A 523 25.70 19.89 9.25
CA LYS A 523 25.21 19.75 7.87
C LYS A 523 24.49 18.42 7.58
N LYS A 524 24.55 17.46 8.48
CA LYS A 524 23.90 16.13 8.34
C LYS A 524 22.54 16.04 9.03
N VAL A 525 22.16 17.08 9.77
CA VAL A 525 20.81 17.18 10.36
C VAL A 525 19.80 17.48 9.25
N PRO A 526 18.63 16.82 9.24
CA PRO A 526 17.58 17.15 8.28
C PRO A 526 17.08 18.57 8.39
N GLY A 527 17.18 19.35 7.32
CA GLY A 527 16.76 20.75 7.30
C GLY A 527 15.27 20.99 7.46
N ASP A 528 14.45 19.98 7.12
CA ASP A 528 12.99 19.98 7.18
C ASP A 528 12.41 19.74 8.59
N ILE A 529 13.26 19.66 9.63
CA ILE A 529 12.85 19.49 11.02
C ILE A 529 12.64 20.87 11.67
N ASN A 530 11.52 21.05 12.39
CA ASN A 530 11.29 22.22 13.21
C ASN A 530 12.08 22.12 14.53
N VAL A 531 12.78 23.19 14.91
CA VAL A 531 13.67 23.23 16.07
C VAL A 531 12.94 22.96 17.39
N GLY A 532 11.84 23.64 17.65
CA GLY A 532 11.07 23.47 18.89
C GLY A 532 10.49 22.06 19.01
N ALA A 533 9.97 21.49 17.89
CA ALA A 533 9.50 20.11 17.86
C ALA A 533 10.63 19.10 18.14
N PHE A 534 11.84 19.35 17.60
CA PHE A 534 13.02 18.54 17.86
C PHE A 534 13.45 18.59 19.31
N ILE A 535 13.57 19.78 19.89
CA ILE A 535 13.96 19.94 21.29
C ILE A 535 12.91 19.33 22.23
N GLY A 536 11.62 19.55 21.94
CA GLY A 536 10.51 18.92 22.68
C GLY A 536 10.58 17.39 22.63
N PHE A 537 10.96 16.83 21.48
CA PHE A 537 11.20 15.40 21.34
C PHE A 537 12.39 14.93 22.18
N ILE A 538 13.56 15.58 22.08
CA ILE A 538 14.77 15.25 22.86
C ILE A 538 14.51 15.37 24.36
N LYS A 539 13.81 16.41 24.79
CA LYS A 539 13.37 16.60 26.18
C LYS A 539 12.59 15.41 26.72
N ASN A 540 11.54 15.00 25.98
CA ASN A 540 10.71 13.88 26.39
C ASN A 540 11.48 12.54 26.32
N LEU A 541 12.41 12.42 25.38
CA LEU A 541 13.29 11.27 25.20
C LEU A 541 14.23 11.08 26.40
N LEU A 542 14.87 12.16 26.83
CA LEU A 542 15.86 12.19 27.91
C LEU A 542 15.26 12.49 29.30
N LYS A 543 13.96 12.74 29.38
CA LYS A 543 13.23 13.11 30.59
C LYS A 543 13.81 14.35 31.29
N ALA A 544 14.30 15.32 30.51
CA ALA A 544 14.85 16.57 31.04
C ALA A 544 13.77 17.48 31.62
N SER A 545 14.09 18.25 32.67
CA SER A 545 13.16 19.20 33.26
C SER A 545 13.02 20.48 32.42
N ASN A 546 11.87 21.15 32.52
CA ASN A 546 11.66 22.43 31.84
C ASN A 546 12.71 23.48 32.24
N LYS A 547 13.03 23.56 33.53
CA LYS A 547 14.01 24.50 34.07
C LYS A 547 15.40 24.32 33.43
N ALA A 548 15.88 23.06 33.35
CA ALA A 548 17.17 22.77 32.75
C ALA A 548 17.24 23.15 31.25
N ILE A 549 16.11 23.08 30.55
CA ILE A 549 16.04 23.45 29.14
C ILE A 549 16.05 24.97 28.97
N SER A 550 15.26 25.70 29.75
CA SER A 550 15.25 27.16 29.67
C SER A 550 16.63 27.73 30.01
N GLU A 551 17.33 27.20 31.00
CA GLU A 551 18.71 27.57 31.32
C GLU A 551 19.67 27.30 30.14
N LEU A 552 19.53 26.15 29.45
CA LEU A 552 20.34 25.82 28.27
C LEU A 552 20.01 26.72 27.08
N TYR A 553 18.75 27.13 26.92
CA TYR A 553 18.33 28.04 25.82
C TYR A 553 19.00 29.41 25.97
N ILE A 554 18.93 29.98 27.16
CA ILE A 554 19.55 31.29 27.46
C ILE A 554 21.07 31.17 27.24
N ARG A 555 21.71 30.18 27.86
CA ARG A 555 23.17 30.02 27.83
C ARG A 555 23.70 29.81 26.39
N LEU A 556 22.99 29.04 25.55
CA LEU A 556 23.38 28.76 24.18
C LEU A 556 22.81 29.77 23.15
N GLY A 557 21.95 30.70 23.61
CA GLY A 557 21.33 31.71 22.73
C GLY A 557 20.49 31.13 21.61
N ILE A 558 19.62 30.17 21.93
CA ILE A 558 18.78 29.46 20.93
C ILE A 558 17.29 29.76 21.09
N GLU A 559 16.90 30.69 21.95
CA GLU A 559 15.49 31.04 22.21
C GLU A 559 14.75 31.56 20.98
N HIS A 560 15.44 32.35 20.15
CA HIS A 560 14.87 33.07 19.01
C HIS A 560 14.65 32.18 17.74
N ILE A 561 15.04 30.90 17.80
CA ILE A 561 15.00 30.00 16.64
C ILE A 561 14.02 28.83 16.80
N GLU A 562 13.27 28.80 17.90
CA GLU A 562 12.37 27.67 18.23
C GLU A 562 11.32 27.39 17.14
N ASP A 563 10.79 28.44 16.52
CA ASP A 563 9.76 28.32 15.46
C ASP A 563 10.32 28.02 14.08
N LYS A 564 11.65 28.11 13.90
CA LYS A 564 12.30 27.91 12.61
C LYS A 564 12.52 26.42 12.29
N CYS A 565 12.70 26.13 10.99
CA CYS A 565 13.22 24.83 10.58
C CYS A 565 14.76 24.83 10.54
N PHE A 566 15.38 23.64 10.65
CA PHE A 566 16.84 23.54 10.59
C PHE A 566 17.45 24.06 9.26
N MET A 567 16.68 24.13 8.18
CA MET A 567 17.12 24.74 6.92
C MET A 567 17.19 26.28 6.96
N ASP A 568 16.44 26.90 7.88
CA ASP A 568 16.29 28.34 7.99
C ASP A 568 17.25 28.95 9.03
N ILE A 569 18.11 28.11 9.63
CA ILE A 569 19.09 28.51 10.64
C ILE A 569 20.51 28.19 10.21
N SER A 570 21.47 28.90 10.79
CA SER A 570 22.90 28.74 10.51
C SER A 570 23.46 27.42 11.01
N THR A 571 24.57 26.96 10.43
CA THR A 571 25.29 25.77 10.89
C THR A 571 25.73 25.87 12.34
N GLY A 572 26.09 27.08 12.80
CA GLY A 572 26.44 27.34 14.19
C GLY A 572 25.26 27.19 15.15
N GLU A 573 24.07 27.68 14.78
CA GLU A 573 22.84 27.49 15.56
C GLU A 573 22.44 26.02 15.65
N ILE A 574 22.59 25.25 14.55
CA ILE A 574 22.40 23.79 14.57
C ILE A 574 23.37 23.14 15.58
N GLY A 575 24.63 23.55 15.56
CA GLY A 575 25.64 23.07 16.50
C GLY A 575 25.21 23.32 17.96
N ARG A 576 24.72 24.53 18.28
CA ARG A 576 24.23 24.90 19.64
C ARG A 576 23.07 23.99 20.06
N ILE A 577 22.12 23.71 19.18
CA ILE A 577 20.99 22.81 19.46
C ILE A 577 21.45 21.37 19.75
N LEU A 578 22.37 20.84 18.96
CA LEU A 578 22.93 19.50 19.17
C LEU A 578 23.72 19.44 20.48
N LEU A 579 24.45 20.48 20.81
CA LEU A 579 25.19 20.60 22.07
C LEU A 579 24.24 20.68 23.29
N ALA A 580 23.16 21.45 23.20
CA ALA A 580 22.11 21.45 24.20
C ALA A 580 21.54 20.04 24.47
N ALA A 581 21.27 19.29 23.39
CA ALA A 581 20.81 17.92 23.52
C ALA A 581 21.85 17.00 24.19
N ALA A 582 23.15 17.20 23.91
CA ALA A 582 24.23 16.46 24.56
C ALA A 582 24.33 16.77 26.06
N GLN A 583 24.20 18.03 26.45
CA GLN A 583 24.21 18.46 27.85
C GLN A 583 23.07 17.84 28.67
N MET A 584 21.91 17.59 28.05
CA MET A 584 20.76 16.99 28.72
C MET A 584 20.99 15.52 29.13
N LYS A 585 21.79 14.76 28.38
CA LYS A 585 21.95 13.30 28.62
C LYS A 585 22.94 12.99 29.75
N LYS A 586 23.92 13.83 30.01
CA LYS A 586 25.01 13.59 30.97
C LYS A 586 25.72 12.27 30.72
N SER A 587 26.53 12.20 29.67
CA SER A 587 27.34 11.03 29.35
C SER A 587 28.77 11.13 29.84
N LYS A 588 29.46 9.98 29.93
CA LYS A 588 30.86 9.92 30.30
C LYS A 588 31.83 10.16 29.14
N ILE A 589 31.35 9.89 27.92
CA ILE A 589 32.15 10.05 26.70
C ILE A 589 31.31 10.78 25.66
N TYR A 590 31.87 11.80 25.05
CA TYR A 590 31.27 12.55 23.94
C TYR A 590 32.20 12.49 22.75
N MET A 591 31.62 12.18 21.56
CA MET A 591 32.35 12.13 20.30
C MET A 591 31.81 13.20 19.34
N PHE A 592 32.65 14.20 19.07
CA PHE A 592 32.37 15.27 18.11
C PHE A 592 33.03 14.96 16.77
N GLN A 593 32.33 15.22 15.67
CA GLN A 593 32.85 15.03 14.33
C GLN A 593 32.78 16.33 13.54
N ASP A 594 33.91 16.94 13.20
CA ASP A 594 34.04 18.19 12.40
C ASP A 594 33.03 19.29 12.83
N PHE A 595 32.74 19.35 14.11
CA PHE A 595 31.62 20.10 14.67
C PHE A 595 31.83 21.62 14.53
N ALA A 596 33.06 22.06 14.60
CA ALA A 596 33.42 23.48 14.56
C ALA A 596 33.82 24.00 13.19
N ARG A 597 33.99 23.13 12.17
CA ARG A 597 34.57 23.49 10.84
C ARG A 597 33.80 24.55 10.06
N ALA A 598 32.57 24.83 10.36
CA ALA A 598 31.73 25.78 9.61
C ALA A 598 30.99 26.75 10.53
N THR A 599 31.58 27.06 11.67
CA THR A 599 30.91 27.86 12.69
C THR A 599 31.51 29.27 12.76
N PRO A 600 30.70 30.32 13.02
CA PRO A 600 31.16 31.66 13.28
C PRO A 600 32.09 31.73 14.49
N ALA A 601 32.97 32.74 14.54
CA ALA A 601 33.91 32.92 15.64
C ALA A 601 33.25 33.00 17.02
N ASP A 602 32.12 33.67 17.10
CA ASP A 602 31.33 33.80 18.32
C ASP A 602 30.87 32.46 18.91
N PHE A 603 30.59 31.49 18.04
CA PHE A 603 30.21 30.16 18.48
C PHE A 603 31.41 29.37 19.02
N MET A 604 32.59 29.62 18.50
CA MET A 604 33.82 28.91 18.91
C MET A 604 34.12 29.14 20.39
N THR A 605 34.06 30.37 20.85
CA THR A 605 34.29 30.70 22.26
C THR A 605 33.27 29.95 23.13
N ARG A 606 31.98 30.03 22.80
CA ARG A 606 30.91 29.33 23.52
C ARG A 606 31.06 27.81 23.45
N PHE A 607 31.50 27.29 22.31
CA PHE A 607 31.73 25.85 22.14
C PHE A 607 32.84 25.36 23.07
N ILE A 608 33.95 26.09 23.16
CA ILE A 608 35.04 25.78 24.11
C ILE A 608 34.58 25.84 25.57
N GLU A 609 33.81 26.86 25.94
CA GLU A 609 33.20 26.97 27.30
C GLU A 609 32.29 25.76 27.60
N GLU A 610 31.48 25.34 26.65
CA GLU A 610 30.61 24.16 26.82
C GLU A 610 31.41 22.85 26.88
N LEU A 611 32.51 22.72 26.13
CA LEU A 611 33.42 21.59 26.26
C LEU A 611 34.04 21.57 27.67
N GLN A 612 34.48 22.73 28.16
CA GLN A 612 35.00 22.85 29.55
C GLN A 612 33.93 22.43 30.58
N THR A 613 32.69 22.86 30.39
CA THR A 613 31.56 22.43 31.26
C THR A 613 31.35 20.90 31.25
N LEU A 614 31.57 20.24 30.10
CA LEU A 614 31.50 18.78 30.02
C LEU A 614 32.71 18.13 30.74
N LYS A 615 33.91 18.69 30.57
CA LYS A 615 35.13 18.23 31.24
C LYS A 615 35.01 18.35 32.77
N ASP A 616 34.51 19.47 33.26
CA ASP A 616 34.31 19.73 34.69
C ASP A 616 33.32 18.74 35.34
N ARG A 617 32.43 18.13 34.52
CA ARG A 617 31.55 17.03 34.94
C ARG A 617 32.23 15.67 34.90
N GLY A 618 33.52 15.59 34.59
CA GLY A 618 34.28 14.36 34.46
C GLY A 618 34.02 13.60 33.17
N ALA A 619 33.59 14.26 32.09
CA ALA A 619 33.41 13.62 30.79
C ALA A 619 34.71 13.60 29.98
N ALA A 620 34.99 12.49 29.32
CA ALA A 620 36.04 12.40 28.32
C ALA A 620 35.49 12.82 26.94
N ILE A 621 36.24 13.63 26.23
CA ILE A 621 35.84 14.16 24.91
C ILE A 621 36.76 13.60 23.83
N LEU A 622 36.18 12.99 22.79
CA LEU A 622 36.88 12.59 21.59
C LEU A 622 36.47 13.50 20.42
N TYR A 623 37.39 14.33 19.97
CA TYR A 623 37.15 15.25 18.86
C TYR A 623 37.81 14.78 17.58
N LEU A 624 37.01 14.52 16.54
CA LEU A 624 37.49 14.04 15.23
C LEU A 624 37.48 15.20 14.23
N THR A 625 38.66 15.56 13.72
CA THR A 625 38.78 16.65 12.74
C THR A 625 39.93 16.40 11.77
N ASP A 626 39.92 17.10 10.64
CA ASP A 626 41.05 17.21 9.70
C ASP A 626 41.73 18.61 9.80
N ASP A 627 41.25 19.47 10.69
CA ASP A 627 41.73 20.81 10.91
C ASP A 627 42.71 20.87 12.09
N VAL A 628 43.97 21.10 11.79
CA VAL A 628 45.09 21.15 12.74
C VAL A 628 44.94 22.36 13.69
N LEU A 629 44.48 23.52 13.17
CA LEU A 629 44.34 24.75 13.97
C LEU A 629 43.22 24.56 15.01
N MET A 630 42.17 23.86 14.64
CA MET A 630 41.11 23.51 15.55
C MET A 630 41.57 22.50 16.61
N ALA A 631 42.38 21.54 16.23
CA ALA A 631 42.97 20.58 17.12
C ALA A 631 43.81 21.25 18.25
N SER A 632 44.62 22.22 17.90
CA SER A 632 45.46 22.96 18.89
C SER A 632 44.68 23.86 19.81
N LYS A 633 43.46 24.29 19.45
CA LYS A 633 42.61 25.14 20.30
C LYS A 633 41.72 24.35 21.30
N ILE A 634 41.40 23.11 20.94
CA ILE A 634 40.40 22.33 21.69
C ILE A 634 41.04 21.19 22.46
N GLY A 635 42.15 20.63 22.00
CA GLY A 635 42.72 19.42 22.51
C GLY A 635 43.64 19.60 23.72
N ASP A 636 43.54 18.80 24.74
CA ASP A 636 44.48 18.61 25.78
C ASP A 636 45.57 17.57 25.36
N SER A 637 45.17 16.62 24.49
CA SER A 637 46.05 15.65 23.89
C SER A 637 45.64 15.38 22.43
N ALA A 638 46.55 15.07 21.56
CA ALA A 638 46.26 14.82 20.13
C ALA A 638 46.98 13.58 19.58
N GLY A 639 46.29 12.90 18.67
CA GLY A 639 46.84 11.85 17.84
C GLY A 639 46.53 12.10 16.38
N SER A 640 47.43 11.71 15.46
CA SER A 640 47.12 11.74 14.04
C SER A 640 47.08 10.35 13.44
N LEU A 641 46.05 10.08 12.66
CA LEU A 641 45.96 8.88 11.84
C LEU A 641 46.15 9.26 10.38
N ARG A 642 47.27 8.85 9.80
CA ARG A 642 47.48 8.95 8.35
C ARG A 642 46.93 7.66 7.71
N ALA A 643 46.24 7.82 6.60
CA ALA A 643 45.79 6.70 5.76
C ALA A 643 47.01 6.14 4.96
N THR A 644 47.94 5.52 5.68
CA THR A 644 49.05 4.75 5.11
C THR A 644 48.84 3.29 5.49
N THR A 645 49.22 2.39 4.65
CA THR A 645 49.15 0.92 4.91
C THR A 645 50.47 0.44 5.53
N PRO A 646 50.51 0.01 6.82
CA PRO A 646 49.49 0.15 7.91
C PRO A 646 49.51 1.57 8.51
N PRO A 647 48.34 2.03 9.06
CA PRO A 647 48.29 3.35 9.70
C PRO A 647 49.16 3.35 10.97
N LYS A 648 50.11 4.30 11.03
CA LYS A 648 50.86 4.58 12.25
C LYS A 648 50.19 5.70 13.00
N LEU A 649 50.06 5.54 14.30
CA LEU A 649 49.63 6.59 15.21
C LEU A 649 50.85 7.41 15.61
N ASP A 650 50.92 8.67 15.16
CA ASP A 650 51.95 9.59 15.63
C ASP A 650 51.34 10.42 16.76
N ASN A 651 51.84 10.25 17.99
CA ASN A 651 51.45 11.06 19.12
C ASN A 651 52.21 12.40 19.10
N TYR A 652 51.46 13.48 19.08
CA TYR A 652 52.03 14.84 19.17
C TYR A 652 51.68 15.40 20.53
N ASN A 653 52.72 15.88 21.27
CA ASN A 653 52.50 16.72 22.44
C ASN A 653 52.12 18.11 21.90
N LEU A 654 50.94 18.58 22.21
CA LEU A 654 50.49 19.93 21.95
C LEU A 654 51.23 20.86 22.92
N VAL A 655 52.12 21.71 22.43
CA VAL A 655 52.81 22.75 23.22
C VAL A 655 51.92 23.97 23.33
#